data_b4be33ea8fd5aed1178b2958404b1015
#
_entry.id   b4be33ea8fd5aed1178b2958404b1015
#
_cell.length_a   1.000
_cell.length_b   1.000
_cell.length_c   1.000
_cell.angle_alpha   90.00
_cell.angle_beta   90.00
_cell.angle_gamma   90.00
#
_symmetry.space_group_name_H-M   'P 1'
#
loop_
_entity.id
_entity.type
_entity.pdbx_description
1 polymer ?
#
loop_
_entity_poly.entity_id
_entity_poly.type
_entity_poly.pdbx_seq_one_letter_code
_entity_poly.pdbx_strand_id
1 'polypeptide(L)'
;MKRVFVVLMVLAMITAACTQKVEETTTTLPATPTTTTTTSPEPGTTTTTGAPGSPVVSGLVPGSPGAFAPFEIVPLIGDASTYPGPSLPSSIEGVLKPEWLTLEPEVAAVLLDQGFVVVPDGYKQFQHAYASYLYEGQVFFVTTDAGYHFLHLAFAKLLRDIEQDTLLPILEELVSGLVDRARDQETELADTDLVETAGRVVQLYEAAATLLELDVGPIGPLAQQEVDLALEASQLTRSPTTSFGECLPIVSLVNCVDYSLFKPRGHYTRNGDLERYFRAMSMLGQASFFVHDADSLRIGVLATRPLIRSSSLTEAWRLVYEPTAFMVGVADDYTPFELAEAAEGIVPGWLDDPAGFADISAIGELAGGLAALRPVGIDPENAAARIMGVRFVLDSFIYDQLRFPNVGDPDDQRVYATTLDLAAVFGSDLAYRELEAAGQTDYTNFDSQFEAMQNLVENRSANDWAGTVYDAWLYALQPVLVPHGAAYPDFMRTPAWEAKGLQTGLGSYAELKHDTILYAKQSFAAEGGFEPMAEPPRHWVEPDPVAWERMASVVGLLQDGLTSRGLVVSGDEYDALMTSVEGMLERLAGIARDELAGLSISPADNDWLEGIGSVFEALWIQTSDWDDTLGMPSADDTDAALIADIMRSTLKFLEIGTGRIDRIMVLVPNDNGTFQVAVGGVYSYYEFWHDAELGRLTDEEWRAMLDSGEAPERPAWQAPMFGGGAPPTAAGLAGGLFCRDVEAAGPSFDQALAYWVREGRPNAL
;
A
#
# COMPACT_ATOMS: atom_id res chain seq x y z
N MET A 1 -0.99 -7.77 35.62
CA MET A 1 0.28 -7.75 36.37
C MET A 1 1.28 -8.82 35.92
N LYS A 2 0.89 -10.04 35.54
CA LYS A 2 1.86 -11.03 35.00
C LYS A 2 2.23 -10.77 33.52
N ARG A 3 1.31 -10.24 32.71
CA ARG A 3 1.54 -9.94 31.27
C ARG A 3 2.44 -8.73 31.05
N VAL A 4 2.32 -7.68 31.85
CA VAL A 4 3.22 -6.52 31.84
C VAL A 4 4.67 -6.89 32.17
N PHE A 5 4.89 -7.95 32.95
CA PHE A 5 6.22 -8.40 33.32
C PHE A 5 6.97 -9.12 32.20
N VAL A 6 6.23 -9.79 31.29
CA VAL A 6 6.84 -10.49 30.13
C VAL A 6 7.24 -9.50 29.04
N VAL A 7 6.38 -8.53 28.73
CA VAL A 7 6.68 -7.46 27.74
C VAL A 7 7.82 -6.58 28.21
N LEU A 8 7.86 -6.19 29.49
CA LEU A 8 8.98 -5.45 30.08
C LEU A 8 10.30 -6.27 30.13
N MET A 9 10.23 -7.59 30.18
CA MET A 9 11.43 -8.43 30.17
C MET A 9 12.01 -8.58 28.76
N VAL A 10 11.20 -8.61 27.72
CA VAL A 10 11.64 -8.62 26.30
C VAL A 10 12.21 -7.27 25.91
N LEU A 11 11.56 -6.16 26.26
CA LEU A 11 12.13 -4.81 26.04
C LEU A 11 13.47 -4.60 26.77
N ALA A 12 13.61 -5.11 28.00
CA ALA A 12 14.86 -4.99 28.77
C ALA A 12 16.03 -5.81 28.18
N MET A 13 15.75 -6.82 27.38
CA MET A 13 16.81 -7.61 26.70
C MET A 13 17.28 -6.98 25.40
N ILE A 14 16.38 -6.32 24.65
CA ILE A 14 16.75 -5.59 23.43
C ILE A 14 17.62 -4.36 23.75
N THR A 15 17.35 -3.65 24.85
CA THR A 15 18.17 -2.49 25.29
C THR A 15 19.52 -2.88 25.91
N ALA A 16 19.71 -4.12 26.38
CA ALA A 16 20.95 -4.56 26.97
C ALA A 16 22.05 -4.93 25.94
N ALA A 17 21.69 -5.15 24.67
CA ALA A 17 22.64 -5.48 23.60
C ALA A 17 23.37 -4.25 23.01
N CYS A 18 22.88 -3.02 23.25
CA CYS A 18 23.42 -1.78 22.65
C CYS A 18 24.30 -0.91 23.57
N THR A 19 24.72 -1.38 24.76
CA THR A 19 25.56 -0.59 25.65
C THR A 19 26.98 -1.18 25.82
N GLN A 20 27.79 -1.10 24.76
CA GLN A 20 29.23 -1.11 24.92
C GLN A 20 29.80 0.31 24.90
N LYS A 21 30.45 0.67 25.99
CA LYS A 21 31.06 1.96 26.31
C LYS A 21 32.18 2.30 25.33
N VAL A 22 32.09 3.44 24.65
CA VAL A 22 33.27 4.05 23.98
C VAL A 22 33.98 4.97 24.98
N GLU A 23 35.28 4.77 25.15
CA GLU A 23 36.15 5.66 25.93
C GLU A 23 36.42 6.96 25.14
N GLU A 24 36.21 8.10 25.80
CA GLU A 24 36.54 9.42 25.28
C GLU A 24 38.06 9.61 25.12
N THR A 25 38.48 9.91 23.90
CA THR A 25 39.80 10.49 23.65
C THR A 25 39.62 11.93 23.14
N THR A 26 39.91 12.87 23.97
CA THR A 26 39.92 14.31 23.70
C THR A 26 41.01 14.69 22.72
N THR A 27 40.69 15.25 21.57
CA THR A 27 41.63 15.98 20.73
C THR A 27 41.08 17.34 20.34
N THR A 28 41.86 18.36 20.57
CA THR A 28 41.61 19.78 20.45
C THR A 28 41.47 20.27 19.02
N LEU A 29 40.45 21.13 18.80
CA LEU A 29 40.17 21.89 17.56
C LEU A 29 41.16 23.08 17.40
N PRO A 30 41.53 23.45 16.19
CA PRO A 30 41.97 24.81 15.85
C PRO A 30 40.88 25.63 15.13
N ALA A 31 41.06 26.94 15.28
CA ALA A 31 40.13 28.00 15.09
C ALA A 31 39.63 28.29 13.64
N THR A 32 38.47 28.90 13.59
CA THR A 32 37.70 29.50 12.49
C THR A 32 38.43 30.59 11.71
N PRO A 33 38.18 30.77 10.43
CA PRO A 33 38.27 32.07 9.79
C PRO A 33 36.92 32.63 9.30
N THR A 34 36.86 33.89 9.42
CA THR A 34 35.95 34.97 9.22
C THR A 34 35.09 34.96 7.95
N THR A 35 33.85 35.36 8.14
CA THR A 35 32.78 35.73 7.21
C THR A 35 33.18 36.75 6.15
N THR A 36 32.79 36.50 4.89
CA THR A 36 32.68 37.54 3.85
C THR A 36 31.25 37.49 3.27
N THR A 37 30.55 38.61 3.44
CA THR A 37 29.20 38.86 2.93
C THR A 37 29.26 39.09 1.40
N THR A 38 28.48 38.34 0.63
CA THR A 38 28.22 38.69 -0.78
C THR A 38 26.70 38.76 -0.99
N THR A 39 26.26 39.88 -1.53
CA THR A 39 24.88 40.25 -1.84
C THR A 39 24.34 39.43 -3.02
N SER A 40 23.11 38.88 -2.84
CA SER A 40 22.31 38.27 -3.91
C SER A 40 21.75 39.28 -4.90
N PRO A 41 21.63 38.94 -6.18
CA PRO A 41 20.74 39.64 -7.11
C PRO A 41 19.34 39.03 -7.13
N GLU A 42 18.32 39.89 -7.32
CA GLU A 42 16.92 39.55 -7.51
C GLU A 42 16.65 38.56 -8.65
N PRO A 43 15.61 37.70 -8.56
CA PRO A 43 15.27 36.76 -9.63
C PRO A 43 14.43 37.44 -10.71
N GLY A 44 14.97 37.41 -11.93
CA GLY A 44 14.23 37.77 -13.13
C GLY A 44 13.23 36.70 -13.52
N THR A 45 12.01 37.10 -13.78
CA THR A 45 10.91 36.31 -14.31
C THR A 45 11.26 35.73 -15.69
N THR A 46 11.46 34.42 -15.76
CA THR A 46 11.50 33.65 -17.01
C THR A 46 10.26 32.76 -17.08
N THR A 47 9.31 33.09 -17.92
CA THR A 47 8.19 32.24 -18.32
C THR A 47 8.73 31.06 -19.12
N THR A 48 8.81 29.88 -18.50
CA THR A 48 9.02 28.61 -19.20
C THR A 48 7.64 27.94 -19.34
N THR A 49 7.24 27.68 -20.57
CA THR A 49 6.12 26.76 -20.89
C THR A 49 6.60 25.35 -20.54
N GLY A 50 6.18 24.87 -19.35
CA GLY A 50 6.43 23.52 -18.89
C GLY A 50 5.44 22.54 -19.50
N ALA A 51 5.89 21.29 -19.66
CA ALA A 51 5.07 20.11 -19.82
C ALA A 51 3.98 20.00 -18.72
N PRO A 52 2.94 19.18 -18.86
CA PRO A 52 1.93 19.00 -17.82
C PRO A 52 2.64 18.55 -16.53
N GLY A 53 2.84 19.51 -15.63
CA GLY A 53 3.52 19.29 -14.37
C GLY A 53 2.59 18.52 -13.44
N SER A 54 3.19 17.76 -12.53
CA SER A 54 2.52 17.23 -11.33
C SER A 54 1.54 18.27 -10.79
N PRO A 55 0.33 17.88 -10.35
CA PRO A 55 -0.65 18.83 -9.84
C PRO A 55 0.02 19.71 -8.79
N VAL A 56 0.14 21.00 -9.11
CA VAL A 56 0.69 21.99 -8.18
C VAL A 56 -0.35 22.12 -7.08
N VAL A 57 -0.09 21.50 -5.94
CA VAL A 57 -0.92 21.69 -4.75
C VAL A 57 -0.89 23.16 -4.43
N SER A 58 -2.02 23.85 -4.60
CA SER A 58 -2.12 25.26 -4.23
C SER A 58 -1.91 25.35 -2.71
N GLY A 59 -1.19 26.37 -2.26
CA GLY A 59 -0.87 26.57 -0.84
C GLY A 59 -2.08 26.90 0.06
N LEU A 60 -3.28 26.53 -0.41
CA LEU A 60 -4.57 26.73 0.25
C LEU A 60 -5.00 25.54 1.10
N VAL A 61 -4.40 24.35 0.91
CA VAL A 61 -4.60 23.24 1.83
C VAL A 61 -3.61 23.43 2.96
N PRO A 62 -4.07 23.76 4.19
CA PRO A 62 -3.17 23.83 5.33
C PRO A 62 -2.46 22.50 5.49
N GLY A 63 -1.13 22.49 5.48
CA GLY A 63 -0.34 21.30 5.68
C GLY A 63 -0.25 20.37 4.47
N SER A 64 -0.05 20.93 3.26
CA SER A 64 0.47 20.10 2.15
C SER A 64 1.60 19.24 2.69
N PRO A 65 1.57 17.89 2.49
CA PRO A 65 2.68 17.05 2.91
C PRO A 65 3.95 17.54 2.20
N GLY A 66 4.80 18.24 2.94
CA GLY A 66 6.15 18.56 2.50
C GLY A 66 7.05 17.36 2.78
N ALA A 67 8.20 17.29 2.16
CA ALA A 67 9.22 16.33 2.57
C ALA A 67 9.54 16.56 4.07
N PHE A 68 9.24 15.57 4.91
CA PHE A 68 9.35 15.68 6.36
C PHE A 68 10.74 15.38 6.87
N ALA A 69 11.48 14.58 6.12
CA ALA A 69 12.88 14.24 6.37
C ALA A 69 13.67 14.39 5.07
N PRO A 70 14.99 14.55 5.13
CA PRO A 70 15.82 14.42 3.95
C PRO A 70 15.72 12.96 3.45
N PHE A 71 14.84 12.73 2.49
CA PHE A 71 14.69 11.44 1.83
C PHE A 71 15.89 11.25 0.90
N GLU A 72 16.72 10.27 1.21
CA GLU A 72 17.90 9.98 0.41
C GLU A 72 17.51 9.09 -0.77
N ILE A 73 17.82 9.56 -1.99
CA ILE A 73 17.65 8.75 -3.20
C ILE A 73 18.73 7.66 -3.21
N VAL A 74 18.32 6.42 -3.12
CA VAL A 74 19.18 5.25 -3.26
C VAL A 74 19.18 4.82 -4.74
N PRO A 75 20.28 5.06 -5.49
CA PRO A 75 20.31 4.74 -6.91
C PRO A 75 20.39 3.24 -7.16
N LEU A 76 19.81 2.79 -8.27
CA LEU A 76 20.00 1.42 -8.75
C LEU A 76 21.49 1.13 -9.03
N ILE A 77 21.88 -0.14 -8.82
CA ILE A 77 23.27 -0.57 -9.08
C ILE A 77 23.47 -0.69 -10.59
N GLY A 78 24.37 0.12 -11.13
CA GLY A 78 24.71 0.09 -12.56
C GLY A 78 25.73 -1.01 -12.91
N ASP A 79 25.87 -1.29 -14.22
CA ASP A 79 26.70 -2.35 -14.79
C ASP A 79 28.24 -2.14 -14.68
N ALA A 80 28.67 -1.15 -13.90
CA ALA A 80 30.12 -0.83 -13.77
C ALA A 80 30.91 -1.87 -12.96
N SER A 81 30.25 -2.74 -12.19
CA SER A 81 30.85 -3.81 -11.40
C SER A 81 30.37 -5.18 -11.89
N THR A 82 31.15 -6.22 -11.61
CA THR A 82 30.80 -7.60 -11.90
C THR A 82 30.75 -8.38 -10.59
N TYR A 83 29.74 -9.19 -10.40
CA TYR A 83 29.61 -10.05 -9.22
C TYR A 83 30.87 -10.93 -9.07
N PRO A 84 31.57 -10.91 -7.93
CA PRO A 84 32.83 -11.62 -7.73
C PRO A 84 32.64 -13.08 -7.33
N GLY A 85 31.42 -13.53 -7.05
CA GLY A 85 31.14 -14.90 -6.61
C GLY A 85 31.28 -15.95 -7.70
N PRO A 86 31.23 -17.24 -7.35
CA PRO A 86 31.39 -18.35 -8.31
C PRO A 86 30.15 -18.46 -9.22
N SER A 87 30.35 -18.91 -10.45
CA SER A 87 29.25 -19.30 -11.35
C SER A 87 28.56 -20.58 -10.88
N LEU A 88 27.30 -20.79 -11.32
CA LEU A 88 26.48 -21.94 -10.93
C LEU A 88 27.22 -23.29 -11.13
N PRO A 89 26.96 -24.28 -10.27
CA PRO A 89 27.59 -25.60 -10.39
C PRO A 89 27.04 -26.36 -11.60
N SER A 90 27.90 -27.14 -12.27
CA SER A 90 27.49 -27.97 -13.41
C SER A 90 26.83 -29.30 -13.01
N SER A 91 26.77 -29.62 -11.73
CA SER A 91 26.20 -30.86 -11.18
C SER A 91 25.63 -30.61 -9.78
N ILE A 92 24.51 -31.26 -9.48
CA ILE A 92 23.93 -31.27 -8.12
C ILE A 92 24.74 -32.13 -7.14
N GLU A 93 25.67 -32.96 -7.65
CA GLU A 93 26.53 -33.79 -6.85
C GLU A 93 27.54 -32.92 -6.06
N GLY A 94 27.50 -33.00 -4.73
CA GLY A 94 28.33 -32.18 -3.85
C GLY A 94 27.69 -30.87 -3.39
N VAL A 95 26.48 -30.55 -3.86
CA VAL A 95 25.67 -29.46 -3.32
C VAL A 95 25.18 -29.87 -1.92
N LEU A 96 25.42 -29.00 -0.94
CA LEU A 96 25.00 -29.24 0.45
C LEU A 96 23.48 -29.00 0.59
N LYS A 97 22.83 -29.91 1.28
CA LYS A 97 21.40 -29.84 1.61
C LYS A 97 21.10 -30.78 2.78
N PRO A 98 19.98 -30.63 3.50
CA PRO A 98 19.55 -31.60 4.49
C PRO A 98 19.46 -33.04 3.92
N GLU A 99 19.79 -34.05 4.72
CA GLU A 99 19.84 -35.46 4.26
C GLU A 99 18.45 -35.95 3.79
N TRP A 100 17.38 -35.46 4.41
CA TRP A 100 16.00 -35.83 4.06
C TRP A 100 15.49 -35.14 2.77
N LEU A 101 16.09 -34.01 2.35
CA LEU A 101 15.69 -33.30 1.15
C LEU A 101 16.13 -34.06 -0.10
N THR A 102 15.18 -34.73 -0.74
CA THR A 102 15.37 -35.36 -2.05
C THR A 102 14.90 -34.41 -3.13
N LEU A 103 15.81 -33.92 -3.96
CA LEU A 103 15.46 -33.12 -5.12
C LEU A 103 15.03 -34.04 -6.26
N GLU A 104 13.79 -33.88 -6.74
CA GLU A 104 13.34 -34.57 -7.94
C GLU A 104 14.22 -34.19 -9.15
N PRO A 105 14.45 -35.06 -10.11
CA PRO A 105 15.36 -34.81 -11.24
C PRO A 105 15.01 -33.55 -12.03
N GLU A 106 13.74 -33.21 -12.16
CA GLU A 106 13.23 -32.03 -12.83
C GLU A 106 13.60 -30.77 -12.03
N VAL A 107 13.36 -30.74 -10.72
CA VAL A 107 13.73 -29.64 -9.82
C VAL A 107 15.23 -29.44 -9.80
N ALA A 108 16.02 -30.52 -9.72
CA ALA A 108 17.47 -30.46 -9.76
C ALA A 108 18.00 -29.89 -11.09
N ALA A 109 17.35 -30.23 -12.22
CA ALA A 109 17.72 -29.69 -13.52
C ALA A 109 17.45 -28.18 -13.61
N VAL A 110 16.31 -27.70 -13.10
CA VAL A 110 15.96 -26.28 -13.06
C VAL A 110 16.94 -25.51 -12.16
N LEU A 111 17.25 -26.03 -10.97
CA LEU A 111 18.24 -25.43 -10.06
C LEU A 111 19.63 -25.29 -10.72
N LEU A 112 20.06 -26.26 -11.50
CA LEU A 112 21.36 -26.22 -12.20
C LEU A 112 21.35 -25.25 -13.39
N ASP A 113 20.20 -25.08 -14.06
CA ASP A 113 20.07 -24.24 -15.25
C ASP A 113 19.95 -22.76 -14.90
N GLN A 114 19.04 -22.44 -13.99
CA GLN A 114 18.73 -21.04 -13.65
C GLN A 114 19.14 -20.61 -12.22
N GLY A 115 19.65 -21.53 -11.38
CA GLY A 115 20.15 -21.26 -10.05
C GLY A 115 19.11 -21.22 -8.95
N PHE A 116 17.82 -21.23 -9.28
CA PHE A 116 16.73 -21.27 -8.32
C PHE A 116 15.49 -21.95 -8.90
N VAL A 117 14.51 -22.24 -8.05
CA VAL A 117 13.17 -22.69 -8.44
C VAL A 117 12.17 -22.29 -7.35
N VAL A 118 10.98 -21.88 -7.76
CA VAL A 118 9.84 -21.69 -6.86
C VAL A 118 8.99 -22.96 -6.87
N VAL A 119 8.57 -23.41 -5.70
CA VAL A 119 7.65 -24.54 -5.53
C VAL A 119 6.51 -24.14 -4.61
N PRO A 120 5.26 -24.51 -4.92
CA PRO A 120 4.13 -24.24 -4.04
C PRO A 120 4.32 -24.90 -2.68
N ASP A 121 4.12 -24.17 -1.60
CA ASP A 121 4.30 -24.69 -0.23
C ASP A 121 3.06 -24.48 0.64
N GLY A 122 2.29 -23.42 0.39
CA GLY A 122 0.97 -23.21 0.98
C GLY A 122 1.01 -22.65 2.39
N TYR A 123 2.14 -22.13 2.87
CA TYR A 123 2.18 -21.41 4.14
C TYR A 123 1.31 -20.17 4.08
N LYS A 124 0.67 -19.92 5.20
CA LYS A 124 -0.27 -18.83 5.34
C LYS A 124 0.38 -17.52 5.82
N GLN A 125 1.60 -17.58 6.38
CA GLN A 125 2.36 -16.43 6.86
C GLN A 125 3.87 -16.66 6.66
N PHE A 126 4.64 -15.57 6.44
CA PHE A 126 6.09 -15.65 6.25
C PHE A 126 6.81 -16.19 7.50
N GLN A 127 6.46 -15.71 8.72
CA GLN A 127 7.09 -16.21 9.94
C GLN A 127 6.88 -17.72 10.11
N HIS A 128 5.74 -18.25 9.70
CA HIS A 128 5.48 -19.69 9.77
C HIS A 128 6.31 -20.48 8.75
N ALA A 129 6.52 -19.92 7.55
CA ALA A 129 7.39 -20.53 6.56
C ALA A 129 8.84 -20.61 7.09
N TYR A 130 9.41 -19.49 7.55
CA TYR A 130 10.77 -19.45 8.05
C TYR A 130 10.96 -20.26 9.32
N ALA A 131 9.98 -20.29 10.20
CA ALA A 131 10.00 -21.14 11.36
C ALA A 131 9.98 -22.65 11.00
N SER A 132 9.17 -23.05 10.02
CA SER A 132 9.16 -24.42 9.49
C SER A 132 10.49 -24.77 8.83
N TYR A 133 11.07 -23.86 8.06
CA TYR A 133 12.38 -24.07 7.43
C TYR A 133 13.51 -24.26 8.46
N LEU A 134 13.49 -23.50 9.57
CA LEU A 134 14.40 -23.73 10.69
C LEU A 134 14.25 -25.15 11.26
N TYR A 135 13.01 -25.56 11.49
CA TYR A 135 12.68 -26.88 12.00
C TYR A 135 13.13 -28.00 11.06
N GLU A 136 12.99 -27.79 9.75
CA GLU A 136 13.47 -28.71 8.71
C GLU A 136 15.00 -28.74 8.58
N GLY A 137 15.75 -27.91 9.32
CA GLY A 137 17.21 -27.77 9.21
C GLY A 137 17.66 -27.18 7.89
N GLN A 138 16.84 -26.31 7.30
CA GLN A 138 17.14 -25.66 6.04
C GLN A 138 18.09 -24.47 6.24
N VAL A 139 18.86 -24.18 5.19
CA VAL A 139 19.59 -22.92 5.09
C VAL A 139 18.63 -21.84 4.60
N PHE A 140 18.58 -20.70 5.26
CA PHE A 140 17.70 -19.62 4.85
C PHE A 140 18.25 -18.83 3.68
N PHE A 141 17.33 -18.43 2.82
CA PHE A 141 17.44 -17.35 1.86
C PHE A 141 16.35 -16.32 2.19
N VAL A 142 16.71 -15.28 2.95
CA VAL A 142 15.75 -14.26 3.36
C VAL A 142 15.41 -13.39 2.16
N THR A 143 14.15 -13.42 1.72
CA THR A 143 13.66 -12.80 0.50
C THR A 143 13.21 -11.35 0.73
N THR A 144 13.29 -10.52 -0.31
CA THR A 144 12.70 -9.17 -0.31
C THR A 144 11.18 -9.21 -0.14
N ASP A 145 10.51 -10.28 -0.56
CA ASP A 145 9.08 -10.54 -0.31
C ASP A 145 8.75 -10.48 1.18
N ALA A 146 9.53 -11.14 2.02
CA ALA A 146 9.35 -11.08 3.47
C ALA A 146 9.54 -9.64 4.00
N GLY A 147 10.53 -8.90 3.47
CA GLY A 147 10.76 -7.50 3.84
C GLY A 147 9.56 -6.60 3.54
N TYR A 148 9.03 -6.68 2.32
CA TYR A 148 7.82 -5.93 1.94
C TYR A 148 6.61 -6.31 2.79
N HIS A 149 6.43 -7.59 3.07
CA HIS A 149 5.32 -8.04 3.92
C HIS A 149 5.39 -7.45 5.35
N PHE A 150 6.58 -7.38 5.97
CA PHE A 150 6.70 -6.76 7.29
C PHE A 150 6.58 -5.24 7.26
N LEU A 151 6.91 -4.58 6.16
CA LEU A 151 6.58 -3.18 5.91
C LEU A 151 5.05 -2.99 5.87
N HIS A 152 4.33 -3.84 5.14
CA HIS A 152 2.87 -3.87 5.09
C HIS A 152 2.25 -4.05 6.49
N LEU A 153 2.67 -5.06 7.26
CA LEU A 153 2.10 -5.31 8.59
C LEU A 153 2.26 -4.09 9.53
N ALA A 154 3.41 -3.43 9.49
CA ALA A 154 3.65 -2.23 10.29
C ALA A 154 2.77 -1.05 9.84
N PHE A 155 2.67 -0.81 8.54
CA PHE A 155 1.85 0.26 7.97
C PHE A 155 0.35 0.04 8.25
N ALA A 156 -0.16 -1.17 7.99
CA ALA A 156 -1.55 -1.54 8.22
C ALA A 156 -1.95 -1.41 9.70
N LYS A 157 -1.07 -1.82 10.63
CA LYS A 157 -1.29 -1.64 12.08
C LYS A 157 -1.43 -0.17 12.46
N LEU A 158 -0.49 0.66 12.02
CA LEU A 158 -0.48 2.09 12.33
C LEU A 158 -1.68 2.81 11.74
N LEU A 159 -2.02 2.56 10.47
CA LEU A 159 -3.16 3.18 9.81
C LEU A 159 -4.46 2.86 10.54
N ARG A 160 -4.72 1.59 10.79
CA ARG A 160 -5.91 1.11 11.49
C ARG A 160 -6.09 1.71 12.87
N ASP A 161 -5.04 1.70 13.69
CA ASP A 161 -5.12 2.18 15.06
C ASP A 161 -5.30 3.71 15.12
N ILE A 162 -4.62 4.45 14.22
CA ILE A 162 -4.81 5.90 14.08
C ILE A 162 -6.24 6.23 13.65
N GLU A 163 -6.80 5.50 12.69
CA GLU A 163 -8.18 5.70 12.24
C GLU A 163 -9.19 5.45 13.36
N GLN A 164 -9.05 4.34 14.08
CA GLN A 164 -9.96 3.95 15.14
C GLN A 164 -9.84 4.86 16.37
N ASP A 165 -8.63 5.07 16.88
CA ASP A 165 -8.42 5.67 18.19
C ASP A 165 -8.30 7.20 18.14
N THR A 166 -7.89 7.76 16.98
CA THR A 166 -7.64 9.19 16.82
C THR A 166 -8.59 9.86 15.83
N LEU A 167 -8.73 9.31 14.61
CA LEU A 167 -9.49 10.01 13.56
C LEU A 167 -11.00 9.83 13.70
N LEU A 168 -11.50 8.69 14.15
CA LEU A 168 -12.92 8.45 14.33
C LEU A 168 -13.58 9.45 15.31
N PRO A 169 -13.07 9.71 16.53
CA PRO A 169 -13.65 10.72 17.42
C PRO A 169 -13.65 12.14 16.81
N ILE A 170 -12.63 12.49 16.05
CA ILE A 170 -12.54 13.79 15.37
C ILE A 170 -13.55 13.87 14.21
N LEU A 171 -13.75 12.79 13.48
CA LEU A 171 -14.75 12.69 12.41
C LEU A 171 -16.17 12.82 12.96
N GLU A 172 -16.45 12.22 14.12
CA GLU A 172 -17.74 12.37 14.83
C GLU A 172 -18.02 13.82 15.20
N GLU A 173 -17.03 14.55 15.76
CA GLU A 173 -17.13 15.97 16.05
C GLU A 173 -17.35 16.81 14.78
N LEU A 174 -16.59 16.53 13.72
CA LEU A 174 -16.70 17.20 12.43
C LEU A 174 -18.11 17.04 11.85
N VAL A 175 -18.60 15.80 11.71
CA VAL A 175 -19.87 15.51 11.06
C VAL A 175 -21.05 16.02 11.88
N SER A 176 -21.03 15.85 13.22
CA SER A 176 -22.06 16.42 14.09
C SER A 176 -22.15 17.93 13.95
N GLY A 177 -20.99 18.61 13.97
CA GLY A 177 -20.94 20.06 13.79
C GLY A 177 -21.37 20.54 12.40
N LEU A 178 -21.09 19.77 11.35
CA LEU A 178 -21.55 20.05 9.98
C LEU A 178 -23.08 19.95 9.89
N VAL A 179 -23.73 18.95 10.50
CA VAL A 179 -25.19 18.84 10.58
C VAL A 179 -25.80 20.07 11.25
N ASP A 180 -25.29 20.45 12.42
CA ASP A 180 -25.82 21.60 13.16
C ASP A 180 -25.70 22.90 12.36
N ARG A 181 -24.54 23.16 11.77
CA ARG A 181 -24.30 24.38 10.97
C ARG A 181 -25.08 24.37 9.64
N ALA A 182 -25.31 23.22 9.04
CA ALA A 182 -26.15 23.12 7.85
C ALA A 182 -27.61 23.44 8.18
N ARG A 183 -28.16 22.99 9.31
CA ARG A 183 -29.49 23.33 9.79
C ARG A 183 -29.63 24.83 10.14
N ASP A 184 -28.59 25.42 10.75
CA ASP A 184 -28.52 26.87 10.95
C ASP A 184 -28.59 27.61 9.59
N GLN A 185 -27.83 27.15 8.59
CA GLN A 185 -27.80 27.70 7.23
C GLN A 185 -29.15 27.56 6.52
N GLU A 186 -29.83 26.43 6.60
CA GLU A 186 -31.17 26.22 6.03
C GLU A 186 -32.15 27.23 6.63
N THR A 187 -32.10 27.47 7.94
CA THR A 187 -32.89 28.46 8.64
C THR A 187 -32.55 29.90 8.19
N GLU A 188 -31.25 30.21 8.04
CA GLU A 188 -30.76 31.50 7.53
C GLU A 188 -31.26 31.80 6.12
N LEU A 189 -31.36 30.77 5.27
CA LEU A 189 -31.75 30.89 3.86
C LEU A 189 -33.22 30.58 3.56
N ALA A 190 -34.07 30.44 4.59
CA ALA A 190 -35.46 30.02 4.48
C ALA A 190 -36.32 30.89 3.54
N ASP A 191 -36.05 32.19 3.45
CA ASP A 191 -36.77 33.16 2.60
C ASP A 191 -36.01 33.47 1.28
N THR A 192 -35.05 32.62 0.86
CA THR A 192 -34.27 32.83 -0.37
C THR A 192 -34.49 31.72 -1.39
N ASP A 193 -34.04 31.95 -2.63
CA ASP A 193 -34.06 30.92 -3.72
C ASP A 193 -33.07 29.75 -3.46
N LEU A 194 -32.26 29.83 -2.41
CA LEU A 194 -31.27 28.80 -2.03
C LEU A 194 -31.79 27.81 -0.97
N VAL A 195 -33.02 27.99 -0.46
CA VAL A 195 -33.57 27.16 0.65
C VAL A 195 -33.62 25.67 0.30
N GLU A 196 -34.03 25.31 -0.93
CA GLU A 196 -34.05 23.90 -1.37
C GLU A 196 -32.63 23.31 -1.42
N THR A 197 -31.67 24.07 -1.93
CA THR A 197 -30.24 23.66 -1.96
C THR A 197 -29.70 23.50 -0.54
N ALA A 198 -30.00 24.41 0.37
CA ALA A 198 -29.59 24.31 1.79
C ALA A 198 -30.19 23.07 2.46
N GLY A 199 -31.48 22.76 2.19
CA GLY A 199 -32.13 21.54 2.68
C GLY A 199 -31.50 20.24 2.16
N ARG A 200 -30.90 20.23 0.96
CA ARG A 200 -30.14 19.09 0.44
C ARG A 200 -28.80 18.93 1.16
N VAL A 201 -28.12 20.04 1.47
CA VAL A 201 -26.89 20.02 2.26
C VAL A 201 -27.12 19.46 3.67
N VAL A 202 -28.24 19.83 4.32
CA VAL A 202 -28.63 19.22 5.60
C VAL A 202 -28.73 17.72 5.46
N GLN A 203 -29.46 17.24 4.43
CA GLN A 203 -29.69 15.81 4.22
C GLN A 203 -28.42 15.04 3.83
N LEU A 204 -27.47 15.66 3.14
CA LEU A 204 -26.14 15.06 2.88
C LEU A 204 -25.40 14.77 4.21
N TYR A 205 -25.33 15.77 5.10
CA TYR A 205 -24.65 15.59 6.37
C TYR A 205 -25.42 14.70 7.36
N GLU A 206 -26.76 14.70 7.30
CA GLU A 206 -27.58 13.73 8.05
C GLU A 206 -27.31 12.29 7.60
N ALA A 207 -27.06 12.06 6.30
CA ALA A 207 -26.68 10.73 5.81
C ALA A 207 -25.31 10.30 6.35
N ALA A 208 -24.29 11.18 6.30
CA ALA A 208 -22.98 10.90 6.85
C ALA A 208 -23.03 10.64 8.37
N ALA A 209 -23.81 11.43 9.11
CA ALA A 209 -24.00 11.26 10.54
C ALA A 209 -24.69 9.93 10.90
N THR A 210 -25.68 9.53 10.08
CA THR A 210 -26.40 8.25 10.27
C THR A 210 -25.45 7.06 10.03
N LEU A 211 -24.56 7.13 9.03
CA LEU A 211 -23.55 6.12 8.75
C LEU A 211 -22.47 6.04 9.85
N LEU A 212 -22.25 7.14 10.60
CA LEU A 212 -21.43 7.17 11.83
C LEU A 212 -22.21 6.70 13.08
N GLU A 213 -23.47 6.35 12.96
CA GLU A 213 -24.35 6.00 14.06
C GLU A 213 -24.59 7.14 15.09
N LEU A 214 -24.46 8.40 14.66
CA LEU A 214 -24.71 9.58 15.50
C LEU A 214 -26.22 9.83 15.63
N ASP A 215 -26.69 10.17 16.85
CA ASP A 215 -28.09 10.57 17.08
C ASP A 215 -28.30 12.03 16.66
N VAL A 216 -28.69 12.24 15.42
CA VAL A 216 -29.04 13.57 14.88
C VAL A 216 -30.55 13.83 14.80
N GLY A 217 -31.35 12.95 15.38
CA GLY A 217 -32.82 12.98 15.32
C GLY A 217 -33.38 12.49 13.97
N PRO A 218 -34.64 12.78 13.64
CA PRO A 218 -35.24 12.35 12.37
C PRO A 218 -34.53 12.97 11.16
N ILE A 219 -34.12 12.15 10.20
CA ILE A 219 -33.45 12.57 8.97
C ILE A 219 -34.43 12.77 7.82
N GLY A 220 -34.02 13.54 6.81
CA GLY A 220 -34.80 13.80 5.62
C GLY A 220 -34.88 12.61 4.66
N PRO A 221 -35.87 12.62 3.72
CA PRO A 221 -36.08 11.48 2.81
C PRO A 221 -34.94 11.23 1.82
N LEU A 222 -34.18 12.26 1.42
CA LEU A 222 -33.01 12.08 0.56
C LEU A 222 -31.84 11.50 1.36
N ALA A 223 -31.67 11.92 2.61
CA ALA A 223 -30.69 11.33 3.52
C ALA A 223 -30.94 9.83 3.72
N GLN A 224 -32.21 9.43 3.93
CA GLN A 224 -32.56 8.02 4.08
C GLN A 224 -32.24 7.23 2.81
N GLN A 225 -32.49 7.78 1.62
CA GLN A 225 -32.15 7.12 0.35
C GLN A 225 -30.64 6.97 0.18
N GLU A 226 -29.83 7.97 0.58
CA GLU A 226 -28.36 7.88 0.57
C GLU A 226 -27.87 6.76 1.49
N VAL A 227 -28.42 6.72 2.72
CA VAL A 227 -28.07 5.68 3.70
C VAL A 227 -28.42 4.28 3.18
N ASP A 228 -29.64 4.14 2.59
CA ASP A 228 -30.09 2.85 2.04
C ASP A 228 -29.16 2.36 0.93
N LEU A 229 -28.75 3.25 0.00
CA LEU A 229 -27.80 2.94 -1.07
C LEU A 229 -26.39 2.58 -0.54
N ALA A 230 -25.91 3.34 0.45
CA ALA A 230 -24.62 3.11 1.07
C ALA A 230 -24.56 1.77 1.83
N LEU A 231 -25.64 1.40 2.51
CA LEU A 231 -25.75 0.12 3.24
C LEU A 231 -25.97 -1.08 2.30
N GLU A 232 -26.70 -0.89 1.18
CA GLU A 232 -26.83 -1.91 0.14
C GLU A 232 -25.50 -2.18 -0.58
N ALA A 233 -24.67 -1.14 -0.73
CA ALA A 233 -23.30 -1.17 -1.26
C ALA A 233 -23.13 -1.95 -2.58
N SER A 234 -24.06 -1.79 -3.52
CA SER A 234 -24.07 -2.58 -4.77
C SER A 234 -24.25 -1.75 -6.04
N GLN A 235 -24.96 -0.62 -5.95
CA GLN A 235 -25.45 0.11 -7.12
C GLN A 235 -24.46 1.13 -7.66
N LEU A 236 -24.43 1.27 -8.98
CA LEU A 236 -23.84 2.40 -9.69
C LEU A 236 -24.98 3.29 -10.15
N THR A 237 -25.25 4.39 -9.44
CA THR A 237 -26.40 5.25 -9.66
C THR A 237 -26.11 6.69 -9.24
N ARG A 238 -27.04 7.62 -9.50
CA ARG A 238 -26.91 9.01 -9.06
C ARG A 238 -27.11 9.15 -7.55
N SER A 239 -26.42 10.10 -6.93
CA SER A 239 -26.68 10.49 -5.55
C SER A 239 -28.04 11.19 -5.41
N PRO A 240 -28.90 10.78 -4.47
CA PRO A 240 -30.12 11.47 -4.12
C PRO A 240 -29.90 12.93 -3.65
N THR A 241 -28.82 13.20 -2.94
CA THR A 241 -28.55 14.52 -2.33
C THR A 241 -27.78 15.45 -3.26
N THR A 242 -26.77 14.97 -4.00
CA THR A 242 -25.81 15.84 -4.72
C THR A 242 -25.96 15.86 -6.23
N SER A 243 -26.67 14.90 -6.86
CA SER A 243 -26.76 14.81 -8.32
C SER A 243 -28.15 15.11 -8.84
N PHE A 244 -28.24 15.84 -9.96
CA PHE A 244 -29.48 16.15 -10.66
C PHE A 244 -29.55 15.50 -12.05
N GLY A 245 -28.42 15.29 -12.70
CA GLY A 245 -28.33 14.62 -13.99
C GLY A 245 -28.71 13.14 -13.93
N GLU A 246 -28.94 12.54 -15.10
CA GLU A 246 -29.14 11.09 -15.20
C GLU A 246 -27.79 10.35 -15.15
N CYS A 247 -27.73 9.32 -14.34
CA CYS A 247 -26.63 8.34 -14.38
C CYS A 247 -27.01 7.26 -15.39
N LEU A 248 -26.22 7.12 -16.45
CA LEU A 248 -26.42 6.14 -17.53
C LEU A 248 -25.18 5.23 -17.64
N PRO A 249 -24.95 4.30 -16.71
CA PRO A 249 -23.69 3.60 -16.55
C PRO A 249 -23.22 2.80 -17.78
N ILE A 250 -24.14 2.45 -18.69
CA ILE A 250 -23.80 1.75 -19.95
C ILE A 250 -23.33 2.74 -21.03
N VAL A 251 -23.64 4.03 -20.88
CA VAL A 251 -23.36 5.07 -21.88
C VAL A 251 -22.26 6.02 -21.41
N SER A 252 -22.35 6.44 -20.15
CA SER A 252 -21.43 7.38 -19.52
C SER A 252 -21.51 7.25 -18.00
N LEU A 253 -20.37 7.35 -17.30
CA LEU A 253 -20.32 7.41 -15.84
C LEU A 253 -20.60 8.81 -15.27
N VAL A 254 -20.83 9.79 -16.12
CA VAL A 254 -21.16 11.15 -15.71
C VAL A 254 -22.40 11.16 -14.80
N ASN A 255 -22.35 11.91 -13.71
CA ASN A 255 -23.35 11.96 -12.64
C ASN A 255 -23.57 10.65 -11.88
N CYS A 256 -22.75 9.62 -12.07
CA CYS A 256 -22.83 8.36 -11.33
C CYS A 256 -21.98 8.41 -10.07
N VAL A 257 -22.50 7.79 -9.00
CA VAL A 257 -21.75 7.44 -7.79
C VAL A 257 -21.73 5.93 -7.67
N ASP A 258 -20.56 5.38 -7.41
CA ASP A 258 -20.36 3.94 -7.21
C ASP A 258 -20.58 3.57 -5.74
N TYR A 259 -21.81 3.19 -5.40
CA TYR A 259 -22.13 2.77 -4.03
C TYR A 259 -21.49 1.44 -3.64
N SER A 260 -20.95 0.63 -4.58
CA SER A 260 -20.18 -0.56 -4.20
C SER A 260 -18.90 -0.23 -3.42
N LEU A 261 -18.41 1.03 -3.51
CA LEU A 261 -17.31 1.54 -2.71
C LEU A 261 -17.63 1.71 -1.21
N PHE A 262 -18.91 1.62 -0.82
CA PHE A 262 -19.33 1.69 0.58
C PHE A 262 -19.31 0.32 1.29
N LYS A 263 -19.03 -0.80 0.59
CA LYS A 263 -18.84 -2.12 1.20
C LYS A 263 -17.54 -2.10 2.01
N PRO A 264 -17.58 -2.20 3.37
CA PRO A 264 -16.35 -2.29 4.16
C PRO A 264 -15.55 -3.52 3.75
N ARG A 265 -14.25 -3.39 3.69
CA ARG A 265 -13.30 -4.43 3.28
C ARG A 265 -11.99 -4.18 4.03
N GLY A 266 -11.05 -5.16 4.10
CA GLY A 266 -9.82 -5.11 4.82
C GLY A 266 -9.99 -4.87 6.30
N HIS A 267 -9.08 -4.14 6.87
CA HIS A 267 -9.13 -3.87 8.31
C HIS A 267 -10.44 -3.20 8.76
N TYR A 268 -11.22 -2.62 7.83
CA TYR A 268 -12.54 -2.03 8.15
C TYR A 268 -13.64 -3.06 8.44
N THR A 269 -13.41 -4.36 8.19
CA THR A 269 -14.35 -5.43 8.58
C THR A 269 -14.13 -5.94 10.01
N ARG A 270 -13.07 -5.51 10.69
CA ARG A 270 -12.65 -6.04 11.99
C ARG A 270 -13.60 -5.72 13.15
N ASN A 271 -14.24 -4.55 13.11
CA ASN A 271 -15.18 -4.14 14.15
C ASN A 271 -16.12 -3.03 13.67
N GLY A 272 -17.20 -2.77 14.45
CA GLY A 272 -18.21 -1.78 14.10
C GLY A 272 -17.69 -0.33 14.05
N ASP A 273 -16.64 0.02 14.80
CA ASP A 273 -16.08 1.37 14.80
C ASP A 273 -15.36 1.66 13.47
N LEU A 274 -14.58 0.70 12.97
CA LEU A 274 -13.93 0.80 11.66
C LEU A 274 -14.95 0.75 10.52
N GLU A 275 -16.01 -0.10 10.61
CA GLU A 275 -17.08 -0.13 9.61
C GLU A 275 -17.80 1.21 9.46
N ARG A 276 -18.19 1.85 10.58
CA ARG A 276 -18.89 3.15 10.56
C ARG A 276 -17.98 4.28 10.12
N TYR A 277 -16.70 4.26 10.51
CA TYR A 277 -15.67 5.18 10.00
C TYR A 277 -15.57 5.09 8.48
N PHE A 278 -15.40 3.87 7.94
CA PHE A 278 -15.30 3.59 6.52
C PHE A 278 -16.49 4.16 5.73
N ARG A 279 -17.72 3.83 6.17
CA ARG A 279 -18.94 4.28 5.46
C ARG A 279 -19.12 5.79 5.47
N ALA A 280 -18.80 6.44 6.59
CA ALA A 280 -18.93 7.90 6.71
C ALA A 280 -17.85 8.63 5.90
N MET A 281 -16.60 8.15 5.95
CA MET A 281 -15.53 8.69 5.11
C MET A 281 -15.81 8.47 3.63
N SER A 282 -16.35 7.30 3.25
CA SER A 282 -16.82 7.06 1.88
C SER A 282 -17.93 8.04 1.49
N MET A 283 -18.88 8.38 2.39
CA MET A 283 -19.92 9.38 2.10
C MET A 283 -19.31 10.76 1.83
N LEU A 284 -18.39 11.23 2.66
CA LEU A 284 -17.74 12.53 2.48
C LEU A 284 -16.78 12.56 1.27
N GLY A 285 -16.25 11.40 0.89
CA GLY A 285 -15.31 11.23 -0.22
C GLY A 285 -15.98 10.97 -1.58
N GLN A 286 -17.13 10.30 -1.60
CA GLN A 286 -17.84 9.97 -2.85
C GLN A 286 -18.95 10.97 -3.19
N ALA A 287 -19.42 11.78 -2.22
CA ALA A 287 -20.38 12.85 -2.47
C ALA A 287 -19.78 13.94 -3.36
N SER A 288 -20.05 13.80 -4.67
CA SER A 288 -19.44 14.62 -5.71
C SER A 288 -20.31 15.85 -6.00
N PHE A 289 -19.68 17.03 -5.99
CA PHE A 289 -20.28 18.29 -6.47
C PHE A 289 -19.70 18.56 -7.86
N PHE A 290 -20.33 17.95 -8.86
CA PHE A 290 -19.80 17.94 -10.23
C PHE A 290 -19.70 19.34 -10.83
N VAL A 291 -18.53 19.67 -11.38
CA VAL A 291 -18.23 21.00 -11.97
C VAL A 291 -19.08 21.24 -13.24
N HIS A 292 -19.43 20.19 -13.96
CA HIS A 292 -20.27 20.28 -15.17
C HIS A 292 -21.78 20.35 -14.90
N ASP A 293 -22.23 20.12 -13.64
CA ASP A 293 -23.62 20.21 -13.21
C ASP A 293 -23.81 21.42 -12.29
N ALA A 294 -24.49 22.46 -12.78
CA ALA A 294 -24.62 23.72 -12.05
C ALA A 294 -25.40 23.59 -10.73
N ASP A 295 -26.38 22.70 -10.65
CA ASP A 295 -27.14 22.48 -9.42
C ASP A 295 -26.34 21.66 -8.41
N SER A 296 -25.57 20.68 -8.87
CA SER A 296 -24.63 19.92 -8.06
C SER A 296 -23.53 20.84 -7.49
N LEU A 297 -22.91 21.68 -8.32
CA LEU A 297 -21.87 22.61 -7.87
C LEU A 297 -22.41 23.66 -6.88
N ARG A 298 -23.68 24.11 -7.05
CA ARG A 298 -24.37 24.99 -6.09
C ARG A 298 -24.54 24.31 -4.71
N ILE A 299 -24.84 23.01 -4.68
CA ILE A 299 -24.82 22.24 -3.42
C ILE A 299 -23.42 22.26 -2.81
N GLY A 300 -22.37 22.07 -3.60
CA GLY A 300 -20.98 22.12 -3.16
C GLY A 300 -20.62 23.44 -2.48
N VAL A 301 -21.04 24.57 -3.05
CA VAL A 301 -20.86 25.90 -2.43
C VAL A 301 -21.51 25.95 -1.04
N LEU A 302 -22.78 25.55 -0.93
CA LEU A 302 -23.50 25.58 0.34
C LEU A 302 -23.04 24.50 1.32
N ALA A 303 -22.52 23.37 0.85
CA ALA A 303 -21.92 22.33 1.68
C ALA A 303 -20.57 22.79 2.28
N THR A 304 -19.77 23.50 1.51
CA THR A 304 -18.48 24.07 1.96
C THR A 304 -18.67 25.19 3.00
N ARG A 305 -19.71 26.00 2.89
CA ARG A 305 -19.91 27.19 3.71
C ARG A 305 -19.96 26.91 5.24
N PRO A 306 -20.69 25.91 5.77
CA PRO A 306 -20.66 25.52 7.18
C PRO A 306 -19.27 25.22 7.70
N LEU A 307 -18.46 24.52 6.92
CA LEU A 307 -17.08 24.15 7.25
C LEU A 307 -16.19 25.39 7.36
N ILE A 308 -16.16 26.24 6.34
CA ILE A 308 -15.25 27.40 6.26
C ILE A 308 -15.63 28.50 7.25
N ARG A 309 -16.92 28.66 7.58
CA ARG A 309 -17.39 29.63 8.60
C ARG A 309 -17.04 29.23 10.05
N SER A 310 -16.61 28.01 10.28
CA SER A 310 -16.31 27.48 11.61
C SER A 310 -14.85 27.07 11.73
N SER A 311 -14.06 27.84 12.51
CA SER A 311 -12.66 27.51 12.75
C SER A 311 -12.46 26.15 13.44
N SER A 312 -13.41 25.71 14.29
CA SER A 312 -13.34 24.39 14.93
C SER A 312 -13.59 23.27 13.92
N LEU A 313 -14.57 23.42 13.00
CA LEU A 313 -14.81 22.41 11.97
C LEU A 313 -13.68 22.38 10.93
N THR A 314 -13.12 23.55 10.56
CA THR A 314 -11.92 23.62 9.72
C THR A 314 -10.76 22.87 10.34
N GLU A 315 -10.54 23.05 11.65
CA GLU A 315 -9.46 22.34 12.37
C GLU A 315 -9.75 20.84 12.49
N ALA A 316 -10.97 20.42 12.80
CA ALA A 316 -11.35 19.01 12.82
C ALA A 316 -11.18 18.37 11.44
N TRP A 317 -11.59 19.06 10.36
CA TRP A 317 -11.34 18.61 8.99
C TRP A 317 -9.86 18.42 8.70
N ARG A 318 -9.03 19.40 9.08
CA ARG A 318 -7.57 19.36 8.91
C ARG A 318 -6.93 18.17 9.63
N LEU A 319 -7.35 17.91 10.87
CA LEU A 319 -6.84 16.80 11.68
C LEU A 319 -7.18 15.41 11.12
N VAL A 320 -8.23 15.28 10.32
CA VAL A 320 -8.53 14.04 9.57
C VAL A 320 -7.79 14.02 8.23
N TYR A 321 -7.79 15.15 7.50
CA TYR A 321 -7.26 15.24 6.15
C TYR A 321 -5.73 15.11 6.08
N GLU A 322 -4.97 15.83 6.92
CA GLU A 322 -3.51 15.88 6.85
C GLU A 322 -2.82 14.52 7.06
N PRO A 323 -3.17 13.72 8.09
CA PRO A 323 -2.56 12.40 8.27
C PRO A 323 -2.83 11.48 7.09
N THR A 324 -4.07 11.44 6.62
CA THR A 324 -4.46 10.57 5.50
C THR A 324 -3.89 11.05 4.17
N ALA A 325 -3.69 12.36 3.98
CA ALA A 325 -2.98 12.92 2.84
C ALA A 325 -1.47 12.61 2.86
N PHE A 326 -0.86 12.59 4.04
CA PHE A 326 0.54 12.17 4.20
C PHE A 326 0.72 10.67 3.91
N MET A 327 -0.18 9.83 4.39
CA MET A 327 -0.07 8.39 4.18
C MET A 327 -0.35 7.98 2.72
N VAL A 328 -1.36 8.58 2.08
CA VAL A 328 -1.84 8.12 0.76
C VAL A 328 -1.66 9.15 -0.35
N GLY A 329 -2.07 10.41 -0.12
CA GLY A 329 -2.02 11.44 -1.16
C GLY A 329 -2.98 12.60 -0.88
N VAL A 330 -2.75 13.72 -1.56
CA VAL A 330 -3.67 14.86 -1.53
C VAL A 330 -4.92 14.57 -2.38
N ALA A 331 -6.02 15.28 -2.14
CA ALA A 331 -7.23 15.14 -2.94
C ALA A 331 -6.97 15.45 -4.42
N ASP A 332 -7.42 14.55 -5.31
CA ASP A 332 -7.40 14.77 -6.76
C ASP A 332 -8.49 15.77 -7.16
N ASP A 333 -9.69 15.62 -6.62
CA ASP A 333 -10.80 16.55 -6.76
C ASP A 333 -10.57 17.88 -5.98
N TYR A 334 -11.37 18.90 -6.31
CA TYR A 334 -11.24 20.20 -5.60
C TYR A 334 -11.65 20.09 -4.13
N THR A 335 -10.81 20.62 -3.27
CA THR A 335 -11.05 20.68 -1.83
C THR A 335 -12.08 21.78 -1.48
N PRO A 336 -12.69 21.76 -0.27
CA PRO A 336 -13.53 22.84 0.19
C PRO A 336 -12.84 24.22 0.19
N PHE A 337 -11.51 24.25 0.38
CA PHE A 337 -10.74 25.51 0.41
C PHE A 337 -10.54 26.09 -0.99
N GLU A 338 -10.27 25.27 -1.98
CA GLU A 338 -10.18 25.68 -3.40
C GLU A 338 -11.54 26.18 -3.90
N LEU A 339 -12.62 25.48 -3.54
CA LEU A 339 -13.98 25.90 -3.84
C LEU A 339 -14.32 27.24 -3.17
N ALA A 340 -13.93 27.43 -1.90
CA ALA A 340 -14.15 28.68 -1.17
C ALA A 340 -13.38 29.85 -1.76
N GLU A 341 -12.13 29.66 -2.18
CA GLU A 341 -11.36 30.70 -2.86
C GLU A 341 -11.96 31.12 -4.19
N ALA A 342 -12.32 30.13 -5.01
CA ALA A 342 -12.98 30.39 -6.29
C ALA A 342 -14.31 31.11 -6.07
N ALA A 343 -15.10 30.70 -5.09
CA ALA A 343 -16.39 31.30 -4.74
C ALA A 343 -16.23 32.77 -4.29
N GLU A 344 -15.21 33.10 -3.47
CA GLU A 344 -14.94 34.49 -3.05
C GLU A 344 -14.53 35.36 -4.24
N GLY A 345 -13.86 34.81 -5.23
CA GLY A 345 -13.52 35.51 -6.48
C GLY A 345 -14.74 35.87 -7.33
N ILE A 346 -15.83 35.12 -7.25
CA ILE A 346 -17.05 35.32 -8.04
C ILE A 346 -18.12 36.12 -7.27
N VAL A 347 -18.38 35.76 -6.01
CA VAL A 347 -19.32 36.46 -5.12
C VAL A 347 -18.58 36.90 -3.87
N PRO A 348 -17.92 38.07 -3.88
CA PRO A 348 -17.19 38.58 -2.72
C PRO A 348 -18.07 38.67 -1.46
N GLY A 349 -17.63 38.11 -0.35
CA GLY A 349 -18.39 38.05 0.90
C GLY A 349 -19.47 36.96 0.95
N TRP A 350 -19.42 35.97 0.06
CA TRP A 350 -20.39 34.88 -0.02
C TRP A 350 -20.54 34.06 1.28
N LEU A 351 -19.53 34.04 2.11
CA LEU A 351 -19.63 33.38 3.42
C LEU A 351 -20.70 34.01 4.31
N ASP A 352 -20.89 35.32 4.22
CA ASP A 352 -21.92 36.03 4.95
C ASP A 352 -23.25 36.10 4.17
N ASP A 353 -23.20 36.32 2.85
CA ASP A 353 -24.38 36.35 1.96
C ASP A 353 -24.13 35.55 0.68
N PRO A 354 -24.61 34.29 0.59
CA PRO A 354 -24.44 33.44 -0.57
C PRO A 354 -25.48 33.69 -1.68
N ALA A 355 -26.39 34.68 -1.55
CA ALA A 355 -27.53 34.87 -2.45
C ALA A 355 -27.11 35.03 -3.93
N GLY A 356 -25.88 35.51 -4.21
CA GLY A 356 -25.35 35.60 -5.57
C GLY A 356 -25.26 34.26 -6.30
N PHE A 357 -25.14 33.15 -5.58
CA PHE A 357 -25.11 31.79 -6.16
C PHE A 357 -26.49 31.20 -6.50
N ALA A 358 -27.58 31.93 -6.27
CA ALA A 358 -28.87 31.63 -6.89
C ALA A 358 -28.81 31.81 -8.41
N ASP A 359 -27.98 32.75 -8.91
CA ASP A 359 -27.77 32.96 -10.33
C ASP A 359 -26.89 31.85 -10.95
N ILE A 360 -27.43 31.17 -11.99
CA ILE A 360 -26.75 30.13 -12.73
C ILE A 360 -25.48 30.65 -13.44
N SER A 361 -25.42 31.93 -13.80
CA SER A 361 -24.24 32.52 -14.41
C SER A 361 -23.06 32.58 -13.43
N ALA A 362 -23.30 32.88 -12.15
CA ALA A 362 -22.28 32.87 -11.12
C ALA A 362 -21.71 31.45 -10.90
N ILE A 363 -22.56 30.42 -10.96
CA ILE A 363 -22.13 29.01 -10.91
C ILE A 363 -21.29 28.64 -12.14
N GLY A 364 -21.65 29.09 -13.34
CA GLY A 364 -20.86 28.89 -14.57
C GLY A 364 -19.49 29.58 -14.52
N GLU A 365 -19.42 30.80 -13.93
CA GLU A 365 -18.16 31.48 -13.67
C GLU A 365 -17.30 30.75 -12.62
N LEU A 366 -17.93 30.20 -11.59
CA LEU A 366 -17.26 29.39 -10.55
C LEU A 366 -16.64 28.11 -11.15
N ALA A 367 -17.39 27.38 -11.99
CA ALA A 367 -16.87 26.22 -12.71
C ALA A 367 -15.63 26.56 -13.55
N GLY A 368 -15.67 27.68 -14.27
CA GLY A 368 -14.49 28.21 -14.99
C GLY A 368 -13.34 28.62 -14.07
N GLY A 369 -13.64 29.18 -12.91
CA GLY A 369 -12.67 29.53 -11.88
C GLY A 369 -11.92 28.31 -11.33
N LEU A 370 -12.64 27.26 -10.98
CA LEU A 370 -12.06 25.99 -10.52
C LEU A 370 -11.14 25.37 -11.57
N ALA A 371 -11.60 25.25 -12.80
CA ALA A 371 -10.79 24.71 -13.91
C ALA A 371 -9.52 25.55 -14.17
N ALA A 372 -9.53 26.83 -13.83
CA ALA A 372 -8.36 27.72 -13.97
C ALA A 372 -7.37 27.62 -12.81
N LEU A 373 -7.78 27.09 -11.63
CA LEU A 373 -6.87 26.87 -10.49
C LEU A 373 -5.89 25.74 -10.79
N ARG A 374 -6.39 24.56 -11.15
CA ARG A 374 -5.62 23.40 -11.56
C ARG A 374 -6.53 22.41 -12.32
N PRO A 375 -5.96 21.53 -13.17
CA PRO A 375 -6.70 20.39 -13.68
C PRO A 375 -6.89 19.34 -12.56
N VAL A 376 -7.95 18.53 -12.68
CA VAL A 376 -8.11 17.25 -11.99
C VAL A 376 -7.28 16.22 -12.76
N GLY A 377 -6.53 15.37 -12.05
CA GLY A 377 -5.56 14.47 -12.66
C GLY A 377 -6.17 13.18 -13.20
N ILE A 378 -7.10 12.59 -12.45
CA ILE A 378 -7.72 11.31 -12.75
C ILE A 378 -9.20 11.55 -13.10
N ASP A 379 -9.66 11.02 -14.25
CA ASP A 379 -11.03 11.20 -14.76
C ASP A 379 -11.50 12.67 -14.82
N PRO A 380 -10.80 13.56 -15.55
CA PRO A 380 -11.09 15.00 -15.58
C PRO A 380 -12.47 15.33 -16.17
N GLU A 381 -13.13 14.40 -16.87
CA GLU A 381 -14.48 14.59 -17.39
C GLU A 381 -15.55 14.61 -16.27
N ASN A 382 -15.25 13.95 -15.14
CA ASN A 382 -16.08 13.92 -13.93
C ASN A 382 -15.53 14.80 -12.81
N ALA A 383 -14.73 15.82 -13.12
CA ALA A 383 -14.17 16.74 -12.14
C ALA A 383 -15.24 17.26 -11.18
N ALA A 384 -14.97 17.18 -9.89
CA ALA A 384 -15.88 17.56 -8.83
C ALA A 384 -15.16 18.33 -7.71
N ALA A 385 -15.93 19.03 -6.86
CA ALA A 385 -15.47 19.34 -5.51
C ALA A 385 -16.04 18.30 -4.54
N ARG A 386 -15.33 18.06 -3.42
CA ARG A 386 -15.73 17.08 -2.39
C ARG A 386 -15.34 17.56 -1.01
N ILE A 387 -16.06 17.13 0.04
CA ILE A 387 -15.74 17.51 1.43
C ILE A 387 -14.44 16.81 1.90
N MET A 388 -14.30 15.51 1.63
CA MET A 388 -13.11 14.72 1.96
C MET A 388 -12.69 13.93 0.71
N GLY A 389 -12.20 14.64 -0.30
CA GLY A 389 -11.96 14.10 -1.64
C GLY A 389 -11.06 12.86 -1.68
N VAL A 390 -11.34 11.98 -2.63
CA VAL A 390 -10.49 10.81 -2.93
C VAL A 390 -9.09 11.25 -3.35
N ARG A 391 -8.11 10.41 -3.04
CA ARG A 391 -6.69 10.79 -3.14
C ARG A 391 -6.12 10.58 -4.54
N PHE A 392 -5.33 11.54 -4.99
CA PHE A 392 -4.44 11.34 -6.14
C PHE A 392 -3.36 10.33 -5.76
N VAL A 393 -3.23 9.26 -6.53
CA VAL A 393 -2.15 8.29 -6.42
C VAL A 393 -1.55 8.04 -7.81
N LEU A 394 -0.22 7.91 -7.85
CA LEU A 394 0.55 7.89 -9.10
C LEU A 394 0.17 6.73 -10.02
N ASP A 395 -0.07 5.56 -9.47
CA ASP A 395 -0.48 4.37 -10.23
C ASP A 395 -1.84 4.54 -10.90
N SER A 396 -2.83 5.09 -10.18
CA SER A 396 -4.16 5.35 -10.77
C SER A 396 -4.08 6.42 -11.88
N PHE A 397 -3.19 7.41 -11.74
CA PHE A 397 -2.92 8.36 -12.81
C PHE A 397 -2.27 7.68 -14.02
N ILE A 398 -1.26 6.81 -13.82
CA ILE A 398 -0.64 6.03 -14.90
C ILE A 398 -1.68 5.18 -15.63
N TYR A 399 -2.57 4.49 -14.90
CA TYR A 399 -3.65 3.70 -15.51
C TYR A 399 -4.61 4.56 -16.34
N ASP A 400 -4.97 5.76 -15.84
CA ASP A 400 -5.83 6.70 -16.57
C ASP A 400 -5.17 7.20 -17.87
N GLN A 401 -3.87 7.48 -17.84
CA GLN A 401 -3.10 7.93 -19.01
C GLN A 401 -2.87 6.84 -20.05
N LEU A 402 -2.88 5.56 -19.66
CA LEU A 402 -2.64 4.42 -20.56
C LEU A 402 -3.93 3.73 -21.03
N ARG A 403 -5.09 4.35 -20.85
CA ARG A 403 -6.39 3.89 -21.36
C ARG A 403 -7.06 4.95 -22.26
N PHE A 404 -8.15 4.58 -22.92
CA PHE A 404 -9.01 5.52 -23.67
C PHE A 404 -9.59 6.60 -22.72
N PRO A 405 -9.64 7.91 -23.12
CA PRO A 405 -9.38 8.43 -24.46
C PRO A 405 -7.92 8.76 -24.80
N ASN A 406 -6.96 8.58 -23.89
CA ASN A 406 -5.56 8.92 -24.08
C ASN A 406 -4.84 7.91 -25.02
N VAL A 407 -5.20 6.62 -24.92
CA VAL A 407 -4.69 5.52 -25.75
C VAL A 407 -5.84 4.79 -26.45
N GLY A 408 -5.65 4.56 -27.75
CA GLY A 408 -6.69 4.05 -28.64
C GLY A 408 -7.41 5.16 -29.41
N ASP A 409 -8.40 4.77 -30.20
CA ASP A 409 -9.28 5.67 -30.93
C ASP A 409 -10.77 5.25 -30.77
N PRO A 410 -11.78 6.04 -31.20
CA PRO A 410 -13.19 5.72 -30.97
C PRO A 410 -13.66 4.37 -31.52
N ASP A 411 -12.98 3.82 -32.53
CA ASP A 411 -13.31 2.55 -33.16
C ASP A 411 -12.52 1.35 -32.56
N ASP A 412 -11.38 1.65 -31.88
CA ASP A 412 -10.49 0.67 -31.27
C ASP A 412 -9.93 1.23 -29.94
N GLN A 413 -10.71 1.11 -28.88
CA GLN A 413 -10.46 1.71 -27.57
C GLN A 413 -9.64 0.77 -26.67
N ARG A 414 -8.54 1.25 -26.11
CA ARG A 414 -7.89 0.60 -24.98
C ARG A 414 -8.68 0.91 -23.70
N VAL A 415 -9.61 0.04 -23.35
CA VAL A 415 -10.60 0.31 -22.30
C VAL A 415 -10.01 0.33 -20.90
N TYR A 416 -8.95 -0.45 -20.67
CA TYR A 416 -8.30 -0.57 -19.35
C TYR A 416 -6.79 -0.77 -19.48
N ALA A 417 -6.06 -0.33 -18.45
CA ALA A 417 -4.69 -0.72 -18.15
C ALA A 417 -4.68 -1.79 -17.06
N THR A 418 -3.55 -2.48 -16.88
CA THR A 418 -3.36 -3.56 -15.91
C THR A 418 -2.13 -3.29 -15.03
N THR A 419 -1.85 -4.14 -14.05
CA THR A 419 -0.63 -4.00 -13.24
C THR A 419 0.65 -4.13 -14.03
N LEU A 420 0.61 -4.84 -15.17
CA LEU A 420 1.74 -4.90 -16.09
C LEU A 420 2.10 -3.52 -16.67
N ASP A 421 1.12 -2.64 -16.91
CA ASP A 421 1.40 -1.27 -17.35
C ASP A 421 2.20 -0.51 -16.30
N LEU A 422 1.79 -0.59 -15.05
CA LEU A 422 2.51 0.03 -13.94
C LEU A 422 3.94 -0.51 -13.83
N ALA A 423 4.09 -1.83 -13.80
CA ALA A 423 5.40 -2.46 -13.69
C ALA A 423 6.32 -2.12 -14.87
N ALA A 424 5.79 -2.07 -16.09
CA ALA A 424 6.54 -1.69 -17.30
C ALA A 424 6.98 -0.22 -17.24
N VAL A 425 6.12 0.69 -16.79
CA VAL A 425 6.47 2.12 -16.59
C VAL A 425 7.57 2.26 -15.55
N PHE A 426 7.60 1.42 -14.52
CA PHE A 426 8.66 1.38 -13.50
C PHE A 426 9.93 0.65 -13.93
N GLY A 427 9.99 0.13 -15.17
CA GLY A 427 11.17 -0.41 -15.81
C GLY A 427 11.24 -1.94 -15.89
N SER A 428 10.13 -2.66 -15.71
CA SER A 428 10.08 -4.11 -15.92
C SER A 428 10.03 -4.46 -17.40
N ASP A 429 11.13 -4.98 -17.92
CA ASP A 429 11.22 -5.47 -19.30
C ASP A 429 10.26 -6.64 -19.55
N LEU A 430 10.06 -7.51 -18.55
CA LEU A 430 9.13 -8.63 -18.65
C LEU A 430 7.69 -8.14 -18.81
N ALA A 431 7.26 -7.20 -17.96
CA ALA A 431 5.91 -6.66 -18.03
C ALA A 431 5.64 -5.99 -19.39
N TYR A 432 6.61 -5.25 -19.93
CA TYR A 432 6.47 -4.66 -21.28
C TYR A 432 6.34 -5.74 -22.37
N ARG A 433 7.17 -6.82 -22.33
CA ARG A 433 7.07 -7.91 -23.29
C ARG A 433 5.72 -8.65 -23.22
N GLU A 434 5.15 -8.80 -22.04
CA GLU A 434 3.82 -9.42 -21.86
C GLU A 434 2.71 -8.53 -22.42
N LEU A 435 2.80 -7.20 -22.26
CA LEU A 435 1.89 -6.23 -22.89
C LEU A 435 1.99 -6.28 -24.42
N GLU A 436 3.21 -6.37 -24.97
CA GLU A 436 3.46 -6.50 -26.41
C GLU A 436 2.88 -7.83 -26.93
N ALA A 437 3.15 -8.96 -26.25
CA ALA A 437 2.63 -10.27 -26.62
C ALA A 437 1.10 -10.35 -26.58
N ALA A 438 0.45 -9.57 -25.71
CA ALA A 438 -1.00 -9.44 -25.61
C ALA A 438 -1.58 -8.41 -26.60
N GLY A 439 -0.76 -7.76 -27.44
CA GLY A 439 -1.18 -6.72 -28.39
C GLY A 439 -1.63 -5.42 -27.72
N GLN A 440 -1.29 -5.21 -26.44
CA GLN A 440 -1.67 -4.03 -25.68
C GLN A 440 -0.90 -2.78 -26.11
N THR A 441 0.23 -2.94 -26.77
CA THR A 441 1.08 -1.87 -27.29
C THR A 441 0.68 -1.42 -28.70
N ASP A 442 -0.22 -2.16 -29.40
CA ASP A 442 -0.63 -1.86 -30.78
C ASP A 442 -1.63 -0.71 -30.89
N TYR A 443 -2.21 -0.25 -29.78
CA TYR A 443 -3.18 0.84 -29.75
C TYR A 443 -2.58 2.20 -30.15
N THR A 444 -3.37 2.99 -30.86
CA THR A 444 -2.97 4.36 -31.24
C THR A 444 -2.56 5.17 -30.01
N ASN A 445 -1.44 5.90 -30.11
CA ASN A 445 -0.82 6.71 -29.07
C ASN A 445 -0.21 5.93 -27.89
N PHE A 446 -0.22 4.60 -27.85
CA PHE A 446 0.36 3.85 -26.73
C PHE A 446 1.83 4.25 -26.47
N ASP A 447 2.71 4.15 -27.49
CA ASP A 447 4.14 4.45 -27.32
C ASP A 447 4.39 5.85 -26.75
N SER A 448 3.66 6.86 -27.25
CA SER A 448 3.85 8.25 -26.81
C SER A 448 3.38 8.49 -25.37
N GLN A 449 2.28 7.86 -24.96
CA GLN A 449 1.78 7.96 -23.60
C GLN A 449 2.64 7.14 -22.62
N PHE A 450 3.05 5.96 -23.04
CA PHE A 450 3.96 5.12 -22.26
C PHE A 450 5.29 5.82 -21.99
N GLU A 451 5.95 6.38 -23.04
CA GLU A 451 7.17 7.18 -22.89
C GLU A 451 6.93 8.40 -21.96
N ALA A 452 5.77 9.05 -22.05
CA ALA A 452 5.43 10.16 -21.16
C ALA A 452 5.35 9.71 -19.69
N MET A 453 4.76 8.54 -19.40
CA MET A 453 4.67 7.99 -18.04
C MET A 453 6.03 7.52 -17.52
N GLN A 454 6.86 6.88 -18.34
CA GLN A 454 8.23 6.56 -17.96
C GLN A 454 9.03 7.82 -17.62
N ASN A 455 8.98 8.85 -18.48
CA ASN A 455 9.63 10.13 -18.23
C ASN A 455 9.11 10.81 -16.94
N LEU A 456 7.82 10.68 -16.61
CA LEU A 456 7.25 11.17 -15.35
C LEU A 456 7.91 10.49 -14.15
N VAL A 457 8.02 9.17 -14.15
CA VAL A 457 8.63 8.36 -13.07
C VAL A 457 10.12 8.65 -12.95
N GLU A 458 10.88 8.66 -14.07
CA GLU A 458 12.34 8.87 -14.09
C GLU A 458 12.75 10.27 -13.61
N ASN A 459 11.93 11.29 -13.86
CA ASN A 459 12.25 12.67 -13.51
C ASN A 459 11.68 13.11 -12.16
N ARG A 460 11.03 12.23 -11.36
CA ARG A 460 10.58 12.55 -10.01
C ARG A 460 11.77 12.85 -9.10
N SER A 461 11.67 13.94 -8.37
CA SER A 461 12.68 14.33 -7.39
C SER A 461 12.54 13.53 -6.09
N ALA A 462 13.56 13.60 -5.21
CA ALA A 462 13.46 13.08 -3.85
C ALA A 462 12.24 13.60 -3.09
N ASN A 463 11.91 14.87 -3.28
CA ASN A 463 10.73 15.47 -2.61
C ASN A 463 9.41 14.93 -3.17
N ASP A 464 9.35 14.57 -4.46
CA ASP A 464 8.15 13.98 -5.04
C ASP A 464 7.94 12.55 -4.51
N TRP A 465 9.02 11.78 -4.34
CA TRP A 465 8.96 10.43 -3.76
C TRP A 465 8.69 10.44 -2.25
N ALA A 466 9.20 11.44 -1.52
CA ALA A 466 8.95 11.62 -0.09
C ALA A 466 7.68 12.44 0.21
N GLY A 467 6.90 12.76 -0.79
CA GLY A 467 5.66 13.53 -0.64
C GLY A 467 4.61 12.81 0.19
N THR A 468 4.52 11.50 0.01
CA THR A 468 3.63 10.60 0.76
C THR A 468 4.31 9.26 1.02
N VAL A 469 3.79 8.50 2.00
CA VAL A 469 4.26 7.12 2.24
C VAL A 469 3.93 6.24 1.03
N TYR A 470 2.78 6.46 0.40
CA TYR A 470 2.36 5.75 -0.82
C TYR A 470 3.37 5.92 -1.98
N ASP A 471 3.77 7.16 -2.29
CA ASP A 471 4.78 7.44 -3.32
C ASP A 471 6.15 6.83 -2.97
N ALA A 472 6.57 6.91 -1.70
CA ALA A 472 7.80 6.32 -1.22
C ALA A 472 7.80 4.78 -1.34
N TRP A 473 6.64 4.15 -1.10
CA TRP A 473 6.49 2.70 -1.29
C TRP A 473 6.59 2.32 -2.76
N LEU A 474 5.90 3.02 -3.67
CA LEU A 474 6.05 2.79 -5.11
C LEU A 474 7.52 2.94 -5.56
N TYR A 475 8.24 3.93 -5.02
CA TYR A 475 9.68 4.08 -5.26
C TYR A 475 10.49 2.87 -4.77
N ALA A 476 10.11 2.29 -3.63
CA ALA A 476 10.78 1.12 -3.08
C ALA A 476 10.53 -0.15 -3.90
N LEU A 477 9.46 -0.25 -4.70
CA LEU A 477 9.20 -1.42 -5.56
C LEU A 477 10.11 -1.47 -6.80
N GLN A 478 10.66 -0.35 -7.26
CA GLN A 478 11.42 -0.29 -8.52
C GLN A 478 12.61 -1.25 -8.59
N PRO A 479 13.45 -1.46 -7.53
CA PRO A 479 14.61 -2.34 -7.60
C PRO A 479 14.28 -3.77 -8.02
N VAL A 480 13.18 -4.34 -7.49
CA VAL A 480 12.75 -5.70 -7.82
C VAL A 480 12.07 -5.82 -9.18
N LEU A 481 11.60 -4.71 -9.77
CA LEU A 481 10.92 -4.68 -11.06
C LEU A 481 11.91 -4.59 -12.24
N VAL A 482 13.07 -3.97 -12.05
CA VAL A 482 14.05 -3.76 -13.12
C VAL A 482 14.96 -4.99 -13.32
N PRO A 483 15.40 -5.29 -14.55
CA PRO A 483 16.35 -6.36 -14.80
C PRO A 483 17.68 -6.15 -14.07
N HIS A 484 18.25 -7.20 -13.49
CA HIS A 484 19.53 -7.17 -12.81
C HIS A 484 20.71 -7.32 -13.76
N GLY A 485 21.72 -6.44 -13.65
CA GLY A 485 22.92 -6.42 -14.48
C GLY A 485 24.06 -7.31 -13.96
N ALA A 486 25.24 -7.14 -14.55
CA ALA A 486 26.44 -7.95 -14.25
C ALA A 486 26.95 -7.86 -12.80
N ALA A 487 26.51 -6.87 -12.03
CA ALA A 487 26.83 -6.71 -10.62
C ALA A 487 26.18 -7.76 -9.71
N TYR A 488 25.17 -8.45 -10.18
CA TYR A 488 24.37 -9.40 -9.43
C TYR A 488 24.75 -10.86 -9.72
N PRO A 489 24.45 -11.83 -8.83
CA PRO A 489 24.65 -13.27 -9.05
C PRO A 489 23.98 -13.79 -10.34
N ASP A 490 24.50 -14.89 -10.88
CA ASP A 490 24.01 -15.46 -12.15
C ASP A 490 22.51 -15.75 -12.13
N PHE A 491 21.98 -16.28 -11.02
CA PHE A 491 20.55 -16.60 -10.90
C PHE A 491 19.65 -15.36 -10.96
N MET A 492 20.08 -14.19 -10.47
CA MET A 492 19.31 -12.95 -10.51
C MET A 492 19.26 -12.32 -11.92
N ARG A 493 20.06 -12.78 -12.86
CA ARG A 493 20.13 -12.26 -14.24
C ARG A 493 19.35 -13.10 -15.25
N THR A 494 18.50 -14.00 -14.78
CA THR A 494 17.70 -14.90 -15.62
C THR A 494 16.31 -14.34 -15.88
N PRO A 495 15.66 -14.69 -17.02
CA PRO A 495 14.24 -14.35 -17.24
C PRO A 495 13.29 -14.90 -16.17
N ALA A 496 13.68 -16.01 -15.52
CA ALA A 496 12.93 -16.57 -14.40
C ALA A 496 13.00 -15.67 -13.17
N TRP A 497 14.14 -15.00 -12.93
CA TRP A 497 14.27 -14.02 -11.84
C TRP A 497 13.52 -12.72 -12.14
N GLU A 498 13.46 -12.27 -13.38
CA GLU A 498 12.58 -11.17 -13.78
C GLU A 498 11.10 -11.49 -13.42
N ALA A 499 10.65 -12.75 -13.62
CA ALA A 499 9.31 -13.18 -13.23
C ALA A 499 9.14 -13.20 -11.70
N LYS A 500 10.16 -13.64 -10.93
CA LYS A 500 10.15 -13.58 -9.46
C LYS A 500 10.09 -12.13 -8.98
N GLY A 501 10.92 -11.26 -9.52
CA GLY A 501 10.95 -9.83 -9.16
C GLY A 501 9.62 -9.13 -9.50
N LEU A 502 9.03 -9.41 -10.66
CA LEU A 502 7.71 -8.91 -11.03
C LEU A 502 6.63 -9.40 -10.04
N GLN A 503 6.65 -10.69 -9.65
CA GLN A 503 5.73 -11.21 -8.63
C GLN A 503 5.92 -10.53 -7.28
N THR A 504 7.15 -10.33 -6.83
CA THR A 504 7.47 -9.62 -5.58
C THR A 504 6.91 -8.20 -5.59
N GLY A 505 7.21 -7.44 -6.65
CA GLY A 505 6.73 -6.06 -6.80
C GLY A 505 5.22 -5.94 -6.84
N LEU A 506 4.54 -6.82 -7.60
CA LEU A 506 3.08 -6.82 -7.70
C LEU A 506 2.39 -7.39 -6.45
N GLY A 507 3.01 -8.34 -5.74
CA GLY A 507 2.52 -8.82 -4.44
C GLY A 507 2.53 -7.70 -3.39
N SER A 508 3.65 -6.99 -3.24
CA SER A 508 3.73 -5.84 -2.34
C SER A 508 2.84 -4.67 -2.80
N TYR A 509 2.67 -4.46 -4.11
CA TYR A 509 1.71 -3.49 -4.63
C TYR A 509 0.26 -3.85 -4.27
N ALA A 510 -0.10 -5.12 -4.29
CA ALA A 510 -1.42 -5.56 -3.84
C ALA A 510 -1.63 -5.26 -2.34
N GLU A 511 -0.60 -5.46 -1.49
CA GLU A 511 -0.63 -5.07 -0.08
C GLU A 511 -0.82 -3.56 0.10
N LEU A 512 -0.08 -2.73 -0.64
CA LEU A 512 -0.24 -1.26 -0.61
C LEU A 512 -1.65 -0.82 -1.01
N LYS A 513 -2.21 -1.39 -2.08
CA LYS A 513 -3.59 -1.10 -2.54
C LYS A 513 -4.63 -1.52 -1.52
N HIS A 514 -4.37 -2.60 -0.82
CA HIS A 514 -5.19 -3.11 0.24
C HIS A 514 -5.25 -2.20 1.46
N ASP A 515 -4.10 -1.84 2.01
CA ASP A 515 -4.03 -1.02 3.23
C ASP A 515 -4.66 0.34 3.04
N THR A 516 -4.62 0.86 1.81
CA THR A 516 -5.10 2.19 1.47
C THR A 516 -6.49 2.20 0.82
N ILE A 517 -7.33 1.20 1.08
CA ILE A 517 -8.57 0.95 0.34
C ILE A 517 -9.70 1.96 0.58
N LEU A 518 -9.85 2.53 1.76
CA LEU A 518 -10.74 3.65 1.99
C LEU A 518 -10.27 4.81 1.15
N TYR A 519 -8.99 4.82 0.94
CA TYR A 519 -8.25 5.76 0.14
C TYR A 519 -7.83 5.09 -1.17
N ALA A 520 -7.48 3.77 -1.16
CA ALA A 520 -7.17 2.91 -2.30
C ALA A 520 -7.70 1.49 -2.11
N LYS A 521 -7.25 0.33 -1.81
CA LYS A 521 -7.89 -1.01 -1.53
C LYS A 521 -6.92 -2.19 -1.25
N GLN A 522 -7.18 -3.33 -0.74
CA GLN A 522 -7.43 -4.19 0.41
C GLN A 522 -6.92 -5.68 0.41
N SER A 523 -7.02 -6.54 1.50
CA SER A 523 -6.27 -7.70 2.02
C SER A 523 -6.90 -8.96 2.64
N PHE A 524 -6.17 -10.02 3.15
CA PHE A 524 -6.06 -10.78 4.46
C PHE A 524 -5.67 -12.31 4.43
N ALA A 525 -5.37 -13.07 5.48
CA ALA A 525 -4.52 -13.74 6.47
C ALA A 525 -4.57 -15.27 6.88
N ALA A 526 -3.72 -16.12 7.44
CA ALA A 526 -3.11 -17.00 8.50
C ALA A 526 -2.97 -18.56 8.39
N GLU A 527 -2.19 -19.29 9.04
CA GLU A 527 -1.49 -19.91 10.17
C GLU A 527 -0.69 -21.19 9.88
N GLY A 528 0.14 -21.69 10.70
CA GLY A 528 1.41 -22.13 11.09
C GLY A 528 1.71 -23.48 11.78
N GLY A 529 3.00 -23.79 12.18
CA GLY A 529 3.45 -24.80 13.15
C GLY A 529 4.76 -25.59 12.92
N PHE A 530 5.55 -25.96 13.93
CA PHE A 530 7.01 -26.18 14.08
C PHE A 530 7.60 -27.57 14.33
N GLU A 531 8.97 -27.80 14.12
CA GLU A 531 9.98 -28.51 14.95
C GLU A 531 11.46 -28.39 14.49
N PRO A 532 12.54 -28.49 15.36
CA PRO A 532 13.89 -27.98 15.12
C PRO A 532 15.01 -29.00 14.81
N MET A 533 16.19 -28.51 14.30
CA MET A 533 17.39 -29.31 14.01
C MET A 533 18.76 -28.61 14.16
N ALA A 534 19.88 -29.30 13.86
CA ALA A 534 21.26 -29.17 14.35
C ALA A 534 22.29 -28.72 13.31
N GLU A 535 23.32 -28.03 13.76
CA GLU A 535 24.58 -27.47 13.18
C GLU A 535 24.43 -26.29 12.20
N PRO A 536 25.22 -25.20 12.37
CA PRO A 536 24.99 -23.92 11.73
C PRO A 536 25.36 -23.92 10.24
N PRO A 537 24.37 -23.84 9.33
CA PRO A 537 24.59 -23.52 7.93
C PRO A 537 24.95 -22.04 7.77
N ARG A 538 25.51 -21.64 6.61
CA ARG A 538 25.61 -20.23 6.25
C ARG A 538 24.28 -19.79 5.63
N HIS A 539 23.54 -18.94 6.33
CA HIS A 539 22.32 -18.33 5.84
C HIS A 539 22.61 -17.23 4.81
N TRP A 540 21.63 -16.89 4.00
CA TRP A 540 21.72 -15.90 2.94
C TRP A 540 20.56 -14.91 3.00
N VAL A 541 20.79 -13.68 2.51
CA VAL A 541 19.79 -12.68 2.23
C VAL A 541 19.72 -12.50 0.71
N GLU A 542 18.56 -12.20 0.16
CA GLU A 542 18.43 -11.81 -1.25
C GLU A 542 19.35 -10.62 -1.52
N PRO A 543 20.38 -10.75 -2.39
CA PRO A 543 21.43 -9.74 -2.49
C PRO A 543 21.01 -8.55 -3.35
N ASP A 544 19.92 -7.91 -2.96
CA ASP A 544 19.46 -6.62 -3.49
C ASP A 544 19.46 -5.54 -2.39
N PRO A 545 20.62 -4.97 -2.04
CA PRO A 545 20.72 -3.97 -0.98
C PRO A 545 19.88 -2.73 -1.24
N VAL A 546 19.60 -2.40 -2.52
CA VAL A 546 18.81 -1.22 -2.88
C VAL A 546 17.35 -1.40 -2.47
N ALA A 547 16.77 -2.58 -2.68
CA ALA A 547 15.42 -2.89 -2.23
C ALA A 547 15.29 -2.77 -0.71
N TRP A 548 16.23 -3.37 0.04
CA TRP A 548 16.25 -3.31 1.50
C TRP A 548 16.41 -1.88 2.05
N GLU A 549 17.34 -1.09 1.47
CA GLU A 549 17.56 0.31 1.88
C GLU A 549 16.35 1.20 1.59
N ARG A 550 15.68 0.99 0.45
CA ARG A 550 14.47 1.76 0.11
C ARG A 550 13.30 1.41 1.03
N MET A 551 13.10 0.14 1.38
CA MET A 551 12.10 -0.26 2.37
C MET A 551 12.38 0.38 3.74
N ALA A 552 13.62 0.37 4.22
CA ALA A 552 13.99 1.06 5.47
C ALA A 552 13.68 2.56 5.41
N SER A 553 13.96 3.21 4.28
CA SER A 553 13.64 4.63 4.08
C SER A 553 12.13 4.93 4.12
N VAL A 554 11.28 4.02 3.67
CA VAL A 554 9.81 4.15 3.80
C VAL A 554 9.39 4.13 5.27
N VAL A 555 9.95 3.20 6.06
CA VAL A 555 9.66 3.10 7.51
C VAL A 555 10.12 4.37 8.24
N GLY A 556 11.34 4.86 7.96
CA GLY A 556 11.85 6.10 8.54
C GLY A 556 10.99 7.32 8.19
N LEU A 557 10.53 7.43 6.92
CA LEU A 557 9.62 8.49 6.50
C LEU A 557 8.27 8.41 7.25
N LEU A 558 7.72 7.23 7.41
CA LEU A 558 6.47 6.99 8.14
C LEU A 558 6.62 7.42 9.61
N GLN A 559 7.68 6.98 10.28
CA GLN A 559 7.99 7.31 11.68
C GLN A 559 8.13 8.83 11.90
N ASP A 560 8.96 9.49 11.11
CA ASP A 560 9.18 10.93 11.19
C ASP A 560 7.91 11.73 10.88
N GLY A 561 7.17 11.31 9.86
CA GLY A 561 5.94 11.94 9.43
C GLY A 561 4.82 11.87 10.48
N LEU A 562 4.60 10.72 11.11
CA LEU A 562 3.62 10.53 12.17
C LEU A 562 4.05 11.22 13.48
N THR A 563 5.33 11.13 13.83
CA THR A 563 5.88 11.81 15.02
C THR A 563 5.75 13.33 14.90
N SER A 564 6.05 13.92 13.74
CA SER A 564 5.92 15.37 13.51
C SER A 564 4.48 15.88 13.59
N ARG A 565 3.49 14.99 13.42
CA ARG A 565 2.06 15.28 13.57
C ARG A 565 1.51 14.96 14.96
N GLY A 566 2.35 14.41 15.84
CA GLY A 566 1.95 14.02 17.20
C GLY A 566 1.04 12.77 17.25
N LEU A 567 0.98 11.98 16.18
CA LEU A 567 0.23 10.73 16.09
C LEU A 567 1.02 9.54 16.65
N VAL A 568 2.34 9.66 16.68
CA VAL A 568 3.26 8.73 17.34
C VAL A 568 4.11 9.55 18.32
N VAL A 569 4.35 9.01 19.51
CA VAL A 569 5.17 9.65 20.55
C VAL A 569 6.47 8.88 20.71
N SER A 570 7.59 9.58 20.67
CA SER A 570 8.90 8.95 20.81
C SER A 570 8.99 8.08 22.09
N GLY A 571 9.26 6.80 21.91
CA GLY A 571 9.37 5.79 22.97
C GLY A 571 8.05 5.06 23.29
N ASP A 572 6.96 5.31 22.56
CA ASP A 572 5.75 4.49 22.64
C ASP A 572 5.89 3.16 21.87
N GLU A 573 4.83 2.36 21.84
CA GLU A 573 4.85 1.06 21.15
C GLU A 573 4.97 1.17 19.64
N TYR A 574 4.41 2.20 19.02
CA TYR A 574 4.49 2.44 17.59
C TYR A 574 5.86 2.92 17.14
N ASP A 575 6.49 3.83 17.91
CA ASP A 575 7.88 4.25 17.72
C ASP A 575 8.84 3.05 17.83
N ALA A 576 8.61 2.17 18.82
CA ALA A 576 9.40 0.97 19.02
C ALA A 576 9.19 -0.06 17.88
N LEU A 577 7.97 -0.23 17.38
CA LEU A 577 7.67 -1.11 16.24
C LEU A 577 8.41 -0.63 14.98
N MET A 578 8.26 0.64 14.61
CA MET A 578 8.92 1.20 13.41
C MET A 578 10.45 1.11 13.52
N THR A 579 11.02 1.46 14.69
CA THR A 579 12.47 1.30 14.93
C THR A 579 12.93 -0.16 14.78
N SER A 580 12.11 -1.13 15.18
CA SER A 580 12.42 -2.56 15.05
C SER A 580 12.39 -3.01 13.59
N VAL A 581 11.39 -2.59 12.82
CA VAL A 581 11.27 -2.91 11.38
C VAL A 581 12.39 -2.25 10.59
N GLU A 582 12.64 -0.94 10.79
CA GLU A 582 13.72 -0.20 10.13
C GLU A 582 15.09 -0.85 10.41
N GLY A 583 15.40 -1.12 11.69
CA GLY A 583 16.67 -1.75 12.08
C GLY A 583 16.85 -3.16 11.52
N MET A 584 15.78 -3.94 11.36
CA MET A 584 15.80 -5.23 10.66
C MET A 584 16.16 -5.04 9.18
N LEU A 585 15.46 -4.14 8.48
CA LEU A 585 15.69 -3.87 7.06
C LEU A 585 17.09 -3.31 6.77
N GLU A 586 17.59 -2.38 7.59
CA GLU A 586 18.96 -1.87 7.51
C GLU A 586 20.01 -2.97 7.69
N ARG A 587 19.78 -3.89 8.63
CA ARG A 587 20.68 -5.02 8.86
C ARG A 587 20.68 -5.97 7.66
N LEU A 588 19.53 -6.30 7.11
CA LEU A 588 19.41 -7.11 5.89
C LEU A 588 20.10 -6.42 4.70
N ALA A 589 19.93 -5.09 4.54
CA ALA A 589 20.66 -4.31 3.53
C ALA A 589 22.17 -4.40 3.69
N GLY A 590 22.67 -4.37 4.92
CA GLY A 590 24.11 -4.54 5.25
C GLY A 590 24.63 -5.90 4.81
N ILE A 591 23.92 -6.97 5.16
CA ILE A 591 24.26 -8.35 4.79
C ILE A 591 24.20 -8.53 3.26
N ALA A 592 23.14 -8.04 2.61
CA ALA A 592 23.00 -8.11 1.14
C ALA A 592 24.14 -7.40 0.40
N ARG A 593 24.64 -6.26 0.93
CA ARG A 593 25.83 -5.58 0.38
C ARG A 593 27.10 -6.43 0.49
N ASP A 594 27.32 -7.07 1.65
CA ASP A 594 28.48 -7.93 1.85
C ASP A 594 28.42 -9.15 0.90
N GLU A 595 27.26 -9.76 0.74
CA GLU A 595 27.07 -10.90 -0.17
C GLU A 595 27.26 -10.49 -1.64
N LEU A 596 26.74 -9.34 -2.05
CA LEU A 596 26.93 -8.80 -3.41
C LEU A 596 28.42 -8.46 -3.68
N ALA A 597 29.16 -8.06 -2.65
CA ALA A 597 30.61 -7.85 -2.73
C ALA A 597 31.42 -9.16 -2.66
N GLY A 598 30.80 -10.32 -2.52
CA GLY A 598 31.43 -11.62 -2.35
C GLY A 598 32.17 -11.78 -1.01
N LEU A 599 31.76 -11.03 0.01
CA LEU A 599 32.31 -11.10 1.36
C LEU A 599 31.55 -12.15 2.17
N SER A 600 32.26 -12.77 3.14
CA SER A 600 31.58 -13.62 4.13
C SER A 600 30.85 -12.76 5.14
N ILE A 601 29.61 -13.11 5.45
CA ILE A 601 28.85 -12.47 6.53
C ILE A 601 29.49 -12.76 7.89
N SER A 602 29.28 -11.86 8.84
CA SER A 602 29.85 -12.05 10.19
C SER A 602 29.16 -13.23 10.88
N PRO A 603 29.85 -13.95 11.82
CA PRO A 603 29.20 -14.99 12.62
C PRO A 603 27.97 -14.47 13.38
N ALA A 604 28.01 -13.23 13.87
CA ALA A 604 26.88 -12.62 14.57
C ALA A 604 25.67 -12.34 13.66
N ASP A 605 25.90 -12.06 12.36
CA ASP A 605 24.82 -11.92 11.39
C ASP A 605 24.28 -13.29 10.95
N ASN A 606 25.16 -14.30 10.82
CA ASN A 606 24.72 -15.66 10.55
C ASN A 606 23.86 -16.24 11.69
N ASP A 607 24.29 -16.06 12.95
CA ASP A 607 23.53 -16.47 14.14
C ASP A 607 22.17 -15.71 14.23
N TRP A 608 22.14 -14.43 13.81
CA TRP A 608 20.91 -13.66 13.77
C TRP A 608 19.98 -14.12 12.64
N LEU A 609 20.51 -14.43 11.46
CA LEU A 609 19.72 -15.01 10.37
C LEU A 609 19.15 -16.39 10.73
N GLU A 610 19.89 -17.23 11.49
CA GLU A 610 19.35 -18.49 12.03
C GLU A 610 18.11 -18.24 12.91
N GLY A 611 18.07 -17.10 13.63
CA GLY A 611 16.96 -16.66 14.46
C GLY A 611 15.91 -15.81 13.74
N ILE A 612 15.99 -15.59 12.42
CA ILE A 612 15.14 -14.61 11.70
C ILE A 612 13.66 -14.92 11.81
N GLY A 613 13.27 -16.21 11.85
CA GLY A 613 11.90 -16.63 12.08
C GLY A 613 11.31 -16.08 13.37
N SER A 614 12.13 -16.03 14.46
CA SER A 614 11.68 -15.44 15.74
C SER A 614 11.59 -13.90 15.67
N VAL A 615 12.42 -13.25 14.85
CA VAL A 615 12.29 -11.80 14.61
C VAL A 615 10.97 -11.53 13.87
N PHE A 616 10.67 -12.29 12.85
CA PHE A 616 9.42 -12.21 12.09
C PHE A 616 8.19 -12.49 12.97
N GLU A 617 8.25 -13.52 13.83
CA GLU A 617 7.20 -13.82 14.79
C GLU A 617 6.99 -12.68 15.80
N ALA A 618 8.05 -12.08 16.31
CA ALA A 618 7.96 -10.96 17.24
C ALA A 618 7.34 -9.71 16.59
N LEU A 619 7.65 -9.41 15.35
CA LEU A 619 7.04 -8.32 14.59
C LEU A 619 5.57 -8.61 14.28
N TRP A 620 5.25 -9.81 13.83
CA TRP A 620 3.86 -10.23 13.59
C TRP A 620 3.01 -10.14 14.86
N ILE A 621 3.52 -10.56 16.03
CA ILE A 621 2.83 -10.41 17.32
C ILE A 621 2.56 -8.94 17.66
N GLN A 622 3.50 -8.03 17.35
CA GLN A 622 3.35 -6.61 17.62
C GLN A 622 2.35 -5.92 16.67
N THR A 623 2.19 -6.44 15.47
CA THR A 623 1.27 -5.90 14.45
C THR A 623 -0.12 -6.53 14.49
N SER A 624 -0.28 -7.66 15.19
CA SER A 624 -1.54 -8.39 15.30
C SER A 624 -2.48 -7.81 16.37
N ASP A 625 -3.79 -7.85 16.09
CA ASP A 625 -4.81 -7.65 17.10
C ASP A 625 -5.03 -8.96 17.90
N TRP A 626 -5.34 -8.84 19.18
CA TRP A 626 -5.50 -9.98 20.06
C TRP A 626 -6.93 -10.14 20.52
N ASP A 627 -7.49 -11.34 20.34
CA ASP A 627 -8.73 -11.73 21.03
C ASP A 627 -8.44 -11.97 22.51
N ASP A 628 -8.83 -11.00 23.35
CA ASP A 628 -8.66 -11.07 24.80
C ASP A 628 -9.37 -12.26 25.45
N THR A 629 -10.37 -12.84 24.77
CA THR A 629 -11.15 -13.99 25.26
C THR A 629 -10.40 -15.29 25.02
N LEU A 630 -9.76 -15.42 23.87
CA LEU A 630 -9.02 -16.61 23.45
C LEU A 630 -7.52 -16.51 23.80
N GLY A 631 -6.99 -15.28 23.93
CA GLY A 631 -5.57 -15.02 24.15
C GLY A 631 -4.70 -15.39 22.95
N MET A 632 -5.26 -15.29 21.75
CA MET A 632 -4.65 -15.57 20.46
C MET A 632 -4.75 -14.34 19.55
N PRO A 633 -3.89 -14.20 18.54
CA PRO A 633 -4.11 -13.23 17.46
C PRO A 633 -5.48 -13.39 16.84
N SER A 634 -6.07 -12.29 16.38
CA SER A 634 -7.34 -12.32 15.65
C SER A 634 -7.25 -13.27 14.45
N ALA A 635 -8.35 -13.92 14.10
CA ALA A 635 -8.42 -14.76 12.89
C ALA A 635 -7.99 -13.98 11.65
N ASP A 636 -8.17 -12.68 11.70
CA ASP A 636 -7.79 -11.76 10.65
C ASP A 636 -6.28 -11.57 10.50
N ASP A 637 -5.48 -11.69 11.52
CA ASP A 637 -4.02 -11.55 11.48
C ASP A 637 -3.31 -12.87 11.22
N THR A 638 -4.07 -13.90 10.98
CA THR A 638 -3.56 -15.24 10.84
C THR A 638 -3.41 -15.76 9.38
N ASP A 639 -3.54 -15.00 8.22
CA ASP A 639 -3.36 -15.40 6.78
C ASP A 639 -2.91 -14.24 5.85
N ALA A 640 -1.74 -14.28 5.21
CA ALA A 640 -1.21 -13.25 4.30
C ALA A 640 -1.86 -13.19 2.91
N ALA A 641 -2.88 -14.01 2.65
CA ALA A 641 -3.63 -13.97 1.40
C ALA A 641 -4.63 -12.81 1.39
N LEU A 642 -4.52 -11.91 0.40
CA LEU A 642 -5.21 -10.65 0.33
C LEU A 642 -5.74 -10.33 -1.07
N ILE A 643 -6.82 -9.53 -1.17
CA ILE A 643 -7.44 -9.16 -2.43
C ILE A 643 -7.75 -7.67 -2.49
N ALA A 644 -7.52 -7.03 -3.64
CA ALA A 644 -7.85 -5.64 -3.89
C ALA A 644 -8.36 -5.46 -5.31
N ASP A 645 -9.38 -4.65 -5.52
CA ASP A 645 -9.74 -4.22 -6.86
C ASP A 645 -9.04 -2.91 -7.22
N ILE A 646 -8.43 -2.87 -8.39
CA ILE A 646 -7.69 -1.70 -8.88
C ILE A 646 -8.44 -0.93 -9.95
N MET A 647 -9.44 -1.55 -10.57
CA MET A 647 -10.22 -0.93 -11.63
C MET A 647 -11.63 -1.50 -11.70
N ARG A 648 -12.60 -0.66 -12.06
CA ARG A 648 -13.96 -1.07 -12.37
C ARG A 648 -14.30 -0.81 -13.84
N SER A 649 -14.83 -1.83 -14.53
CA SER A 649 -15.65 -1.64 -15.74
C SER A 649 -17.14 -1.65 -15.37
N THR A 650 -18.03 -1.44 -16.35
CA THR A 650 -19.49 -1.51 -16.12
C THR A 650 -19.94 -2.87 -15.57
N LEU A 651 -19.26 -3.96 -15.95
CA LEU A 651 -19.67 -5.34 -15.68
C LEU A 651 -18.71 -6.11 -14.79
N LYS A 652 -17.49 -5.61 -14.56
CA LYS A 652 -16.44 -6.35 -13.89
C LYS A 652 -15.54 -5.43 -13.05
N PHE A 653 -14.95 -6.03 -12.01
CA PHE A 653 -13.82 -5.49 -11.27
C PHE A 653 -12.54 -6.20 -11.73
N LEU A 654 -11.42 -5.48 -11.85
CA LEU A 654 -10.10 -6.05 -11.97
C LEU A 654 -9.53 -6.22 -10.55
N GLU A 655 -9.47 -7.46 -10.11
CA GLU A 655 -8.98 -7.85 -8.81
C GLU A 655 -7.50 -8.25 -8.90
N ILE A 656 -6.72 -7.83 -7.91
CA ILE A 656 -5.34 -8.26 -7.69
C ILE A 656 -5.22 -8.80 -6.27
N GLY A 657 -4.43 -9.86 -6.08
CA GLY A 657 -4.28 -10.40 -4.73
C GLY A 657 -3.04 -11.26 -4.55
N THR A 658 -2.63 -11.40 -3.30
CA THR A 658 -1.68 -12.43 -2.87
C THR A 658 -2.43 -13.68 -2.45
N GLY A 659 -1.77 -14.82 -2.58
CA GLY A 659 -2.26 -16.10 -2.08
C GLY A 659 -1.36 -16.65 -0.97
N ARG A 660 -1.20 -17.97 -0.91
CA ARG A 660 -0.33 -18.64 0.07
C ARG A 660 1.15 -18.41 -0.28
N ILE A 661 2.01 -18.41 0.74
CA ILE A 661 3.46 -18.26 0.57
C ILE A 661 4.02 -19.50 -0.10
N ASP A 662 4.72 -19.30 -1.21
CA ASP A 662 5.46 -20.35 -1.91
C ASP A 662 6.91 -20.44 -1.38
N ARG A 663 7.54 -21.61 -1.58
CA ARG A 663 8.94 -21.82 -1.24
C ARG A 663 9.84 -21.52 -2.43
N ILE A 664 10.83 -20.66 -2.27
CA ILE A 664 11.94 -20.54 -3.21
C ILE A 664 13.11 -21.40 -2.72
N MET A 665 13.72 -22.15 -3.63
CA MET A 665 15.01 -22.83 -3.40
C MET A 665 16.07 -22.15 -4.27
N VAL A 666 17.20 -21.78 -3.69
CA VAL A 666 18.28 -21.05 -4.39
C VAL A 666 19.62 -21.78 -4.18
N LEU A 667 20.39 -21.92 -5.25
CA LEU A 667 21.78 -22.38 -5.15
C LEU A 667 22.70 -21.23 -4.79
N VAL A 668 23.19 -21.22 -3.57
CA VAL A 668 24.08 -20.19 -3.04
C VAL A 668 25.44 -20.79 -2.64
N PRO A 669 26.55 -20.06 -2.83
CA PRO A 669 27.86 -20.52 -2.36
C PRO A 669 27.99 -20.35 -0.85
N ASN A 670 28.64 -21.28 -0.17
CA ASN A 670 29.10 -21.09 1.19
C ASN A 670 30.54 -20.57 1.23
N ASP A 671 31.09 -20.29 2.43
CA ASP A 671 32.41 -19.67 2.60
C ASP A 671 33.61 -20.49 2.06
N ASN A 672 33.45 -21.77 1.80
CA ASN A 672 34.47 -22.61 1.22
C ASN A 672 34.35 -22.78 -0.31
N GLY A 673 33.34 -22.13 -0.95
CA GLY A 673 33.07 -22.18 -2.39
C GLY A 673 32.28 -23.41 -2.85
N THR A 674 31.81 -24.28 -1.93
CA THR A 674 30.81 -25.30 -2.24
C THR A 674 29.44 -24.66 -2.31
N PHE A 675 28.56 -25.15 -3.17
CA PHE A 675 27.17 -24.68 -3.21
C PHE A 675 26.29 -25.41 -2.20
N GLN A 676 25.28 -24.73 -1.74
CA GLN A 676 24.22 -25.26 -0.87
C GLN A 676 22.86 -24.82 -1.36
N VAL A 677 21.82 -25.59 -1.01
CA VAL A 677 20.43 -25.19 -1.24
C VAL A 677 19.97 -24.35 -0.07
N ALA A 678 19.63 -23.08 -0.32
CA ALA A 678 18.99 -22.20 0.65
C ALA A 678 17.52 -22.02 0.29
N VAL A 679 16.64 -21.82 1.28
CA VAL A 679 15.20 -21.70 1.10
C VAL A 679 14.66 -20.41 1.71
N GLY A 680 13.62 -19.85 1.07
CA GLY A 680 12.92 -18.67 1.55
C GLY A 680 11.43 -18.71 1.17
N GLY A 681 10.65 -17.81 1.74
CA GLY A 681 9.26 -17.59 1.37
C GLY A 681 9.17 -16.53 0.25
N VAL A 682 8.28 -16.73 -0.70
CA VAL A 682 7.90 -15.72 -1.71
C VAL A 682 6.39 -15.61 -1.81
N TYR A 683 5.89 -14.46 -2.24
CA TYR A 683 4.47 -14.28 -2.53
C TYR A 683 3.98 -15.31 -3.55
N SER A 684 2.67 -15.50 -3.61
CA SER A 684 1.99 -15.95 -4.81
C SER A 684 1.05 -14.83 -5.26
N TYR A 685 1.04 -14.49 -6.54
CA TYR A 685 0.30 -13.34 -7.07
C TYR A 685 -0.77 -13.78 -8.05
N TYR A 686 -1.94 -13.10 -7.98
CA TYR A 686 -3.11 -13.32 -8.81
C TYR A 686 -3.61 -11.98 -9.36
N GLU A 687 -4.08 -12.00 -10.62
CA GLU A 687 -4.78 -10.88 -11.27
C GLU A 687 -5.88 -11.45 -12.17
N PHE A 688 -7.12 -10.99 -11.98
CA PHE A 688 -8.26 -11.53 -12.71
C PHE A 688 -9.48 -10.59 -12.71
N TRP A 689 -10.37 -10.83 -13.68
CA TRP A 689 -11.62 -10.12 -13.78
C TRP A 689 -12.74 -10.83 -13.02
N HIS A 690 -13.35 -10.15 -12.04
CA HIS A 690 -14.48 -10.59 -11.24
C HIS A 690 -15.78 -9.91 -11.68
N ASP A 691 -16.92 -10.62 -11.73
CA ASP A 691 -18.19 -10.08 -12.20
C ASP A 691 -18.80 -9.09 -11.18
N ALA A 692 -19.13 -7.87 -11.64
CA ALA A 692 -19.64 -6.81 -10.77
C ALA A 692 -21.02 -7.13 -10.14
N GLU A 693 -21.81 -8.06 -10.73
CA GLU A 693 -23.07 -8.54 -10.13
C GLU A 693 -22.87 -9.31 -8.82
N LEU A 694 -21.67 -9.89 -8.59
CA LEU A 694 -21.31 -10.62 -7.38
C LEU A 694 -20.83 -9.67 -6.26
N GLY A 695 -20.62 -8.40 -6.56
CA GLY A 695 -20.04 -7.40 -5.66
C GLY A 695 -18.51 -7.48 -5.65
N ARG A 696 -17.88 -6.58 -4.90
CA ARG A 696 -16.42 -6.58 -4.68
C ARG A 696 -16.05 -7.70 -3.72
N LEU A 697 -14.93 -8.36 -3.95
CA LEU A 697 -14.45 -9.41 -3.06
C LEU A 697 -13.99 -8.84 -1.72
N THR A 698 -14.25 -9.57 -0.65
CA THR A 698 -13.59 -9.42 0.64
C THR A 698 -12.50 -10.48 0.76
N ASP A 699 -11.66 -10.33 1.75
CA ASP A 699 -10.57 -11.27 1.99
C ASP A 699 -11.06 -12.63 2.42
N GLU A 700 -12.11 -12.66 3.25
CA GLU A 700 -12.75 -13.90 3.64
C GLU A 700 -13.29 -14.65 2.40
N GLU A 701 -13.94 -13.92 1.47
CA GLU A 701 -14.42 -14.47 0.19
C GLU A 701 -13.25 -14.97 -0.66
N TRP A 702 -12.16 -14.19 -0.77
CA TRP A 702 -10.96 -14.56 -1.52
C TRP A 702 -10.27 -15.82 -0.94
N ARG A 703 -10.09 -15.88 0.38
CA ARG A 703 -9.53 -17.04 1.07
C ARG A 703 -10.37 -18.28 0.90
N ALA A 704 -11.70 -18.14 0.95
CA ALA A 704 -12.61 -19.25 0.68
C ALA A 704 -12.41 -19.79 -0.75
N MET A 705 -12.15 -18.92 -1.74
CA MET A 705 -11.82 -19.33 -3.11
C MET A 705 -10.47 -20.07 -3.17
N LEU A 706 -9.46 -19.61 -2.44
CA LEU A 706 -8.16 -20.29 -2.35
C LEU A 706 -8.29 -21.67 -1.69
N ASP A 707 -9.01 -21.75 -0.56
CA ASP A 707 -9.18 -22.98 0.22
C ASP A 707 -10.08 -24.01 -0.47
N SER A 708 -11.08 -23.55 -1.26
CA SER A 708 -11.93 -24.44 -2.08
C SER A 708 -11.27 -24.88 -3.39
N GLY A 709 -10.16 -24.23 -3.79
CA GLY A 709 -9.53 -24.43 -5.09
C GLY A 709 -10.30 -23.80 -6.27
N GLU A 710 -11.20 -22.86 -5.99
CA GLU A 710 -11.96 -22.08 -6.97
C GLU A 710 -11.24 -20.77 -7.39
N ALA A 711 -10.09 -20.47 -6.77
CA ALA A 711 -9.27 -19.32 -7.16
C ALA A 711 -8.86 -19.44 -8.64
N PRO A 712 -8.82 -18.33 -9.39
CA PRO A 712 -8.39 -18.30 -10.79
C PRO A 712 -6.96 -18.82 -10.97
N GLU A 713 -6.60 -19.17 -12.22
CA GLU A 713 -5.22 -19.51 -12.55
C GLU A 713 -4.30 -18.29 -12.34
N ARG A 714 -3.09 -18.54 -11.89
CA ARG A 714 -2.06 -17.51 -11.79
C ARG A 714 -1.66 -16.99 -13.17
N PRO A 715 -1.21 -15.73 -13.30
CA PRO A 715 -0.71 -15.19 -14.56
C PRO A 715 0.36 -16.08 -15.22
N ALA A 716 0.24 -16.31 -16.53
CA ALA A 716 1.11 -17.22 -17.27
C ALA A 716 2.59 -16.82 -17.28
N TRP A 717 2.89 -15.52 -17.13
CA TRP A 717 4.26 -15.01 -17.07
C TRP A 717 5.05 -15.52 -15.85
N GLN A 718 4.38 -16.08 -14.85
CA GLN A 718 5.04 -16.72 -13.70
C GLN A 718 5.67 -18.09 -14.04
N ALA A 719 5.29 -18.72 -15.15
CA ALA A 719 5.75 -20.06 -15.52
C ALA A 719 7.27 -20.28 -15.46
N PRO A 720 8.15 -19.34 -15.88
CA PRO A 720 9.59 -19.54 -15.85
C PRO A 720 10.16 -19.88 -14.48
N MET A 721 9.65 -19.28 -13.39
CA MET A 721 10.17 -19.53 -12.05
C MET A 721 9.80 -20.90 -11.47
N PHE A 722 8.82 -21.58 -12.08
CA PHE A 722 8.44 -22.98 -11.77
C PHE A 722 9.12 -24.00 -12.70
N GLY A 723 10.17 -23.62 -13.43
CA GLY A 723 10.86 -24.47 -14.39
C GLY A 723 10.18 -24.59 -15.76
N GLY A 724 9.37 -23.62 -16.16
CA GLY A 724 8.70 -23.56 -17.47
C GLY A 724 7.43 -24.43 -17.59
N GLY A 725 6.95 -25.03 -16.49
CA GLY A 725 5.62 -25.61 -16.38
C GLY A 725 4.53 -24.55 -16.28
N ALA A 726 3.25 -24.93 -16.41
CA ALA A 726 2.16 -24.02 -16.07
C ALA A 726 2.27 -23.59 -14.59
N PRO A 727 1.96 -22.31 -14.26
CA PRO A 727 1.90 -21.89 -12.86
C PRO A 727 0.94 -22.80 -12.07
N PRO A 728 1.27 -23.15 -10.82
CA PRO A 728 0.41 -24.03 -10.02
C PRO A 728 -0.94 -23.38 -9.74
N THR A 729 -2.01 -24.17 -9.81
CA THR A 729 -3.36 -23.74 -9.41
C THR A 729 -3.58 -23.97 -7.91
N ALA A 730 -4.51 -23.24 -7.29
CA ALA A 730 -4.88 -23.45 -5.90
C ALA A 730 -5.32 -24.91 -5.63
N ALA A 731 -6.02 -25.55 -6.58
CA ALA A 731 -6.40 -26.97 -6.50
C ALA A 731 -5.20 -27.94 -6.60
N GLY A 732 -4.08 -27.53 -7.21
CA GLY A 732 -2.85 -28.30 -7.31
C GLY A 732 -2.07 -28.39 -6.01
N LEU A 733 -2.30 -27.44 -5.06
CA LEU A 733 -1.66 -27.44 -3.73
C LEU A 733 -2.09 -28.63 -2.87
N ALA A 734 -3.31 -29.14 -3.05
CA ALA A 734 -3.82 -30.32 -2.33
C ALA A 734 -3.18 -31.66 -2.76
N GLY A 735 -2.38 -31.68 -3.84
CA GLY A 735 -1.71 -32.87 -4.37
C GLY A 735 -0.20 -32.73 -4.59
N GLY A 736 0.39 -31.63 -4.08
CA GLY A 736 1.78 -31.26 -4.34
C GLY A 736 2.81 -32.27 -3.85
N LEU A 737 3.94 -32.34 -4.56
CA LEU A 737 5.07 -33.28 -4.42
C LEU A 737 5.71 -33.38 -3.01
N PHE A 738 5.29 -32.54 -2.06
CA PHE A 738 5.85 -32.47 -0.71
C PHE A 738 4.82 -32.58 0.44
N CYS A 739 3.51 -32.66 0.15
CA CYS A 739 2.52 -33.02 1.17
C CYS A 739 2.62 -34.52 1.52
N ARG A 740 3.63 -34.90 2.27
CA ARG A 740 3.52 -36.08 3.12
C ARG A 740 2.74 -35.67 4.37
N ASP A 741 1.64 -36.40 4.59
CA ASP A 741 0.78 -36.37 5.76
C ASP A 741 1.38 -35.73 7.03
N VAL A 742 1.42 -34.39 7.11
CA VAL A 742 1.81 -33.67 8.32
C VAL A 742 0.69 -33.77 9.37
N GLU A 743 -0.53 -34.15 8.97
CA GLU A 743 -1.61 -34.42 9.93
C GLU A 743 -1.37 -35.61 10.86
N ALA A 744 -0.32 -36.41 10.64
CA ALA A 744 -0.13 -37.65 11.39
C ALA A 744 1.03 -37.67 12.41
N ALA A 745 1.88 -36.65 12.54
CA ALA A 745 3.11 -36.78 13.33
C ALA A 745 3.61 -35.55 14.11
N GLY A 746 2.99 -34.38 14.04
CA GLY A 746 3.45 -33.20 14.78
C GLY A 746 2.62 -32.90 16.03
N PRO A 747 3.23 -32.51 17.18
CA PRO A 747 2.48 -31.98 18.28
C PRO A 747 1.80 -30.64 17.90
N SER A 748 0.58 -30.40 18.37
CA SER A 748 -0.08 -29.11 18.23
C SER A 748 0.76 -27.97 18.85
N PHE A 749 0.55 -26.73 18.43
CA PHE A 749 1.19 -25.53 19.01
C PHE A 749 1.17 -25.54 20.54
N ASP A 750 0.04 -25.95 21.16
CA ASP A 750 -0.08 -26.13 22.62
C ASP A 750 0.88 -27.17 23.19
N GLN A 751 1.24 -28.20 22.42
CA GLN A 751 2.18 -29.24 22.85
C GLN A 751 3.64 -28.77 22.71
N ALA A 752 3.94 -27.98 21.68
CA ALA A 752 5.25 -27.36 21.49
C ALA A 752 5.48 -26.26 22.55
N LEU A 753 4.51 -25.41 22.82
CA LEU A 753 4.55 -24.40 23.88
C LEU A 753 4.67 -25.06 25.28
N ALA A 754 3.95 -26.15 25.52
CA ALA A 754 4.04 -26.91 26.78
C ALA A 754 5.39 -27.61 26.94
N TYR A 755 6.03 -28.06 25.87
CA TYR A 755 7.38 -28.62 25.87
C TYR A 755 8.41 -27.53 26.19
N TRP A 756 8.33 -26.35 25.56
CA TRP A 756 9.20 -25.20 25.79
C TRP A 756 9.17 -24.69 27.24
N VAL A 757 7.97 -24.56 27.78
CA VAL A 757 7.74 -24.14 29.17
C VAL A 757 8.27 -25.19 30.17
N ARG A 758 8.24 -26.48 29.79
CA ARG A 758 8.64 -27.59 30.66
C ARG A 758 10.16 -27.84 30.70
N GLU A 759 10.87 -27.59 29.59
CA GLU A 759 12.31 -27.89 29.49
C GLU A 759 13.23 -26.74 29.97
N GLY A 760 12.68 -25.59 30.32
CA GLY A 760 13.37 -24.55 31.11
C GLY A 760 14.71 -24.07 30.53
N ARG A 761 14.82 -23.82 29.23
CA ARG A 761 16.04 -23.24 28.62
C ARG A 761 15.95 -21.70 28.58
N PRO A 762 16.63 -20.98 29.51
CA PRO A 762 16.55 -19.52 29.61
C PRO A 762 17.57 -18.76 28.76
N ASN A 763 18.24 -19.36 27.79
CA ASN A 763 19.40 -18.74 27.10
C ASN A 763 19.34 -18.83 25.55
N ALA A 764 18.17 -18.84 24.95
CA ALA A 764 18.03 -18.72 23.50
C ALA A 764 16.85 -17.78 23.18
N LEU A 765 17.01 -16.53 23.56
CA LEU A 765 16.26 -15.37 23.07
C LEU A 765 17.25 -14.27 22.82
#